data_5a5a1e7a7e2c533395b6c35f833ffe97
#
_entry.id   5a5a1e7a7e2c533395b6c35f833ffe97
#
_cell.length_a   1.000
_cell.length_b   1.000
_cell.length_c   1.000
_cell.angle_alpha   90.00
_cell.angle_beta   90.00
_cell.angle_gamma   90.00
#
_symmetry.space_group_name_H-M   'P 1'
#
loop_
_entity.id
_entity.type
_entity.pdbx_description
1 polymer ?
#
loop_
_entity_poly.entity_id
_entity_poly.type
_entity_poly.pdbx_seq_one_letter_code
_entity_poly.pdbx_strand_id
1 'polypeptide(L)'
;MNVLVYSGPEILQTSFNHTLSSLRSILVPNYTVQAITQQALTSQPWQKSCALLVLPRTRQRFISPSSKHIKEFVEAGGSYLMLGTGASITSRSGFDSTVLSFSSEMPEKPLKFYDNFNNCYITIEEVASGSETKERAITLQCSDGTKVDGIYDSGEADFSGFEDLKGVSVLAKYTIGLSPTIAGLTMEVNKGKISLWGPGIEYPLKEEPMSSIIASSLNFSSEDIDKFDTTRKTLIVATLTKLGLEVPQATDKKATISRPLPQFLTSTPVKSTIVSQITDAIAAPQTGSQLSSLKDSNDEFYFHSLQESSDLINESRNSSKSPSDPSTWQPKHIIICRDGALPSPSLTPLFNLDLFYKSLSSARTQEGLLSSPDSWGIGEALLYGEAVTSTQTMLDKNPHLLSNLPAPLLSLASYQLAGRGRGSNVWLSPSGCLQFSILLRVSLSDFPGNKLVFLQYLFALAVVEACRDETVLGPKAGDKIRLKWPNDIYASVGMGRDDYRKIGGVLVNTSFSGGKVDIVIGCGLNVLNLPPITSLTQLHSSTRESLSMERTAAMIMAKFESMWTIFVKERGSFQSFNDLYLKRWLHSDQLVTLTTTTPHTAVRIVGITSDYGLLRTIPERSGMSRFSGRDEDYIDLQPDGNSFDLMANLIKSKS
;
A
#
# COMPACT_ATOMS: atom_id res chain seq x y z
N MET A 1 7.86 -6.16 1.05
CA MET A 1 8.19 -5.04 1.96
C MET A 1 8.02 -3.73 1.20
N ASN A 2 8.03 -2.62 1.95
CA ASN A 2 7.69 -1.31 1.42
C ASN A 2 8.92 -0.44 1.32
N VAL A 3 8.97 0.36 0.29
CA VAL A 3 9.83 1.53 0.20
C VAL A 3 8.96 2.75 0.40
N LEU A 4 9.18 3.46 1.48
CA LEU A 4 8.38 4.60 1.89
C LEU A 4 9.13 5.89 1.55
N VAL A 5 8.49 6.79 0.79
CA VAL A 5 9.04 8.09 0.42
C VAL A 5 8.30 9.17 1.22
N TYR A 6 9.03 9.91 2.03
CA TYR A 6 8.46 10.93 2.89
C TYR A 6 7.86 12.09 2.09
N SER A 7 6.67 12.54 2.49
CA SER A 7 5.87 13.58 1.81
C SER A 7 5.41 14.69 2.77
N GLY A 8 6.31 15.20 3.61
CA GLY A 8 6.04 16.35 4.50
C GLY A 8 6.04 17.68 3.76
N PRO A 9 5.56 18.76 4.42
CA PRO A 9 5.43 20.09 3.81
C PRO A 9 6.79 20.73 3.45
N GLU A 10 7.88 20.29 4.08
CA GLU A 10 9.24 20.76 3.86
C GLU A 10 9.89 20.18 2.59
N ILE A 11 9.29 19.16 1.97
CA ILE A 11 9.85 18.46 0.82
C ILE A 11 9.69 19.29 -0.47
N LEU A 12 10.71 19.24 -1.34
CA LEU A 12 10.60 19.72 -2.71
C LEU A 12 9.74 18.76 -3.52
N GLN A 13 8.60 19.24 -4.03
CA GLN A 13 7.62 18.40 -4.74
C GLN A 13 8.21 17.75 -6.00
N THR A 14 9.10 18.44 -6.71
CA THR A 14 9.81 17.88 -7.87
C THR A 14 10.67 16.69 -7.49
N SER A 15 11.53 16.82 -6.47
CA SER A 15 12.35 15.71 -5.96
C SER A 15 11.49 14.55 -5.47
N PHE A 16 10.42 14.82 -4.74
CA PHE A 16 9.48 13.80 -4.28
C PHE A 16 8.89 12.98 -5.45
N ASN A 17 8.40 13.66 -6.48
CA ASN A 17 7.80 13.02 -7.63
C ASN A 17 8.81 12.16 -8.40
N HIS A 18 10.00 12.70 -8.66
CA HIS A 18 11.07 11.96 -9.35
C HIS A 18 11.62 10.81 -8.53
N THR A 19 11.72 10.96 -7.21
CA THR A 19 12.08 9.87 -6.29
C THR A 19 11.09 8.72 -6.39
N LEU A 20 9.78 9.02 -6.30
CA LEU A 20 8.73 8.01 -6.44
C LEU A 20 8.78 7.30 -7.80
N SER A 21 8.89 8.07 -8.88
CA SER A 21 8.93 7.55 -10.25
C SER A 21 10.17 6.67 -10.48
N SER A 22 11.37 7.18 -10.13
CA SER A 22 12.63 6.44 -10.31
C SER A 22 12.66 5.15 -9.49
N LEU A 23 12.26 5.20 -8.21
CA LEU A 23 12.23 4.01 -7.36
C LEU A 23 11.17 2.99 -7.80
N ARG A 24 10.00 3.43 -8.25
CA ARG A 24 8.98 2.54 -8.83
C ARG A 24 9.51 1.81 -10.05
N SER A 25 10.16 2.53 -10.97
CA SER A 25 10.72 1.94 -12.19
C SER A 25 11.80 0.88 -11.93
N ILE A 26 12.48 0.95 -10.77
CA ILE A 26 13.60 0.07 -10.42
C ILE A 26 13.15 -1.10 -9.52
N LEU A 27 12.27 -0.84 -8.56
CA LEU A 27 12.00 -1.77 -7.46
C LEU A 27 10.73 -2.62 -7.61
N VAL A 28 9.79 -2.21 -8.47
CA VAL A 28 8.60 -3.02 -8.74
C VAL A 28 9.01 -4.19 -9.66
N PRO A 29 8.57 -5.44 -9.40
CA PRO A 29 7.53 -5.85 -8.45
C PRO A 29 8.02 -6.26 -7.05
N ASN A 30 9.33 -6.24 -6.77
CA ASN A 30 9.86 -6.77 -5.50
C ASN A 30 9.43 -5.94 -4.29
N TYR A 31 9.26 -4.62 -4.48
CA TYR A 31 8.84 -3.69 -3.44
C TYR A 31 7.72 -2.79 -3.93
N THR A 32 6.84 -2.40 -3.01
CA THR A 32 5.86 -1.34 -3.27
C THR A 32 6.44 -0.01 -2.82
N VAL A 33 6.48 0.98 -3.74
CA VAL A 33 7.02 2.31 -3.47
C VAL A 33 5.87 3.29 -3.28
N GLN A 34 5.78 3.91 -2.09
CA GLN A 34 4.64 4.75 -1.70
C GLN A 34 5.07 5.97 -0.90
N ALA A 35 4.19 6.99 -0.92
CA ALA A 35 4.32 8.15 -0.05
C ALA A 35 3.98 7.80 1.41
N ILE A 36 4.68 8.43 2.35
CA ILE A 36 4.33 8.41 3.77
C ILE A 36 4.33 9.83 4.34
N THR A 37 3.24 10.21 4.99
CA THR A 37 3.10 11.53 5.60
C THR A 37 3.77 11.58 6.99
N GLN A 38 4.05 12.79 7.47
CA GLN A 38 4.57 13.01 8.82
C GLN A 38 3.66 12.39 9.89
N GLN A 39 2.36 12.58 9.77
CA GLN A 39 1.38 11.99 10.69
C GLN A 39 1.47 10.46 10.69
N ALA A 40 1.59 9.84 9.51
CA ALA A 40 1.72 8.39 9.42
C ALA A 40 3.03 7.86 10.04
N LEU A 41 4.15 8.58 9.89
CA LEU A 41 5.43 8.24 10.53
C LEU A 41 5.35 8.24 12.06
N THR A 42 4.55 9.13 12.65
CA THR A 42 4.43 9.26 14.11
C THR A 42 3.37 8.37 14.73
N SER A 43 2.27 8.09 13.98
CA SER A 43 1.09 7.42 14.54
C SER A 43 0.87 5.97 14.08
N GLN A 44 1.59 5.52 13.03
CA GLN A 44 1.38 4.19 12.45
C GLN A 44 2.57 3.25 12.67
N PRO A 45 2.35 1.93 12.81
CA PRO A 45 3.42 0.94 12.97
C PRO A 45 4.03 0.56 11.61
N TRP A 46 4.62 1.52 10.90
CA TRP A 46 5.21 1.33 9.57
C TRP A 46 6.56 0.59 9.58
N GLN A 47 7.31 0.67 10.67
CA GLN A 47 8.71 0.19 10.75
C GLN A 47 8.84 -1.29 10.39
N LYS A 48 7.92 -2.14 10.88
CA LYS A 48 7.98 -3.60 10.67
C LYS A 48 7.74 -4.04 9.21
N SER A 49 7.15 -3.18 8.40
CA SER A 49 6.83 -3.45 7.00
C SER A 49 7.71 -2.66 6.01
N CYS A 50 8.59 -1.79 6.51
CA CYS A 50 9.44 -0.91 5.73
C CYS A 50 10.81 -1.54 5.49
N ALA A 51 11.22 -1.67 4.22
CA ALA A 51 12.56 -2.08 3.83
C ALA A 51 13.50 -0.88 3.70
N LEU A 52 12.95 0.26 3.22
CA LEU A 52 13.69 1.48 2.99
C LEU A 52 12.78 2.68 3.23
N LEU A 53 13.24 3.61 4.05
CA LEU A 53 12.66 4.94 4.16
C LEU A 53 13.52 5.92 3.36
N VAL A 54 12.89 6.73 2.51
CA VAL A 54 13.57 7.72 1.66
C VAL A 54 13.11 9.12 2.03
N LEU A 55 14.08 9.99 2.28
CA LEU A 55 13.87 11.43 2.45
C LEU A 55 14.29 12.15 1.16
N PRO A 56 13.35 12.65 0.34
CA PRO A 56 13.65 13.49 -0.81
C PRO A 56 14.30 14.82 -0.39
N ARG A 57 14.71 15.61 -1.36
CA ARG A 57 15.28 16.95 -1.11
C ARG A 57 14.28 17.84 -0.37
N THR A 58 14.78 18.61 0.57
CA THR A 58 14.00 19.53 1.37
C THR A 58 14.28 20.97 0.99
N ARG A 59 13.31 21.86 1.14
CA ARG A 59 13.46 23.32 0.92
C ARG A 59 14.27 23.97 2.02
N GLN A 60 14.24 23.39 3.19
CA GLN A 60 14.88 23.89 4.40
C GLN A 60 15.41 22.69 5.21
N ARG A 61 16.13 22.98 6.28
CA ARG A 61 16.61 21.99 7.23
C ARG A 61 15.45 21.08 7.68
N PHE A 62 15.65 19.77 7.57
CA PHE A 62 14.69 18.78 8.03
C PHE A 62 14.72 18.70 9.56
N ILE A 63 13.69 19.23 10.19
CA ILE A 63 13.43 19.14 11.64
C ILE A 63 12.02 18.61 11.76
N SER A 64 11.86 17.35 12.17
CA SER A 64 10.55 16.73 12.21
C SER A 64 10.32 16.00 13.54
N PRO A 65 9.11 16.05 14.10
CA PRO A 65 8.70 15.19 15.21
C PRO A 65 8.91 13.69 14.93
N SER A 66 9.00 13.30 13.65
CA SER A 66 9.25 11.93 13.22
C SER A 66 10.69 11.47 13.44
N SER A 67 11.62 12.36 13.74
CA SER A 67 13.07 12.06 13.83
C SER A 67 13.39 10.93 14.79
N LYS A 68 12.72 10.89 15.92
CA LYS A 68 12.87 9.80 16.90
C LYS A 68 12.49 8.44 16.32
N HIS A 69 11.36 8.36 15.62
CA HIS A 69 10.86 7.11 15.01
C HIS A 69 11.76 6.63 13.87
N ILE A 70 12.33 7.58 13.10
CA ILE A 70 13.30 7.29 12.04
C ILE A 70 14.59 6.73 12.64
N LYS A 71 15.09 7.35 13.70
CA LYS A 71 16.28 6.87 14.41
C LYS A 71 16.08 5.46 14.95
N GLU A 72 14.99 5.22 15.67
CA GLU A 72 14.62 3.89 16.19
C GLU A 72 14.51 2.84 15.06
N PHE A 73 13.94 3.21 13.91
CA PHE A 73 13.85 2.33 12.74
C PHE A 73 15.22 1.92 12.22
N VAL A 74 16.15 2.87 12.03
CA VAL A 74 17.51 2.59 11.56
C VAL A 74 18.28 1.75 12.57
N GLU A 75 18.25 2.11 13.85
CA GLU A 75 18.94 1.39 14.92
C GLU A 75 18.44 -0.06 15.07
N ALA A 76 17.16 -0.30 14.75
CA ALA A 76 16.57 -1.64 14.74
C ALA A 76 16.94 -2.49 13.51
N GLY A 77 17.61 -1.92 12.52
CA GLY A 77 18.06 -2.62 11.30
C GLY A 77 17.43 -2.15 9.99
N GLY A 78 16.66 -1.07 10.02
CA GLY A 78 16.05 -0.46 8.83
C GLY A 78 17.06 0.26 7.95
N SER A 79 16.74 0.42 6.67
CA SER A 79 17.54 1.17 5.71
C SER A 79 16.96 2.55 5.44
N TYR A 80 17.85 3.56 5.31
CA TYR A 80 17.47 4.94 5.14
C TYR A 80 18.29 5.62 4.02
N LEU A 81 17.60 6.31 3.11
CA LEU A 81 18.20 7.06 2.00
C LEU A 81 17.84 8.53 2.11
N MET A 82 18.84 9.41 2.09
CA MET A 82 18.66 10.86 2.11
C MET A 82 19.22 11.49 0.84
N LEU A 83 18.47 12.42 0.26
CA LEU A 83 18.80 13.09 -1.01
C LEU A 83 18.97 14.61 -0.78
N GLY A 84 20.00 15.18 -1.37
CA GLY A 84 20.26 16.61 -1.40
C GLY A 84 20.32 17.28 -0.01
N THR A 85 19.64 18.40 0.13
CA THR A 85 19.55 19.17 1.39
C THR A 85 18.94 18.39 2.55
N GLY A 86 18.16 17.34 2.26
CA GLY A 86 17.71 16.38 3.27
C GLY A 86 18.86 15.68 3.99
N ALA A 87 20.00 15.50 3.31
CA ALA A 87 21.20 14.95 3.88
C ALA A 87 22.00 15.98 4.71
N SER A 88 21.69 17.27 4.56
CA SER A 88 22.44 18.34 5.17
C SER A 88 21.84 18.78 6.48
N ILE A 89 22.65 18.77 7.52
CA ILE A 89 22.26 19.31 8.81
C ILE A 89 23.46 20.03 9.42
N THR A 90 23.71 21.26 9.04
CA THR A 90 24.55 22.14 9.86
C THR A 90 24.23 23.59 9.62
N SER A 91 24.24 24.37 10.70
CA SER A 91 24.31 25.82 10.64
C SER A 91 25.76 26.23 10.47
N ARG A 92 26.00 27.19 9.63
CA ARG A 92 27.25 27.93 9.51
C ARG A 92 27.41 29.02 10.59
N SER A 93 27.28 28.69 11.82
CA SER A 93 27.86 29.54 12.87
C SER A 93 28.97 28.71 13.50
N GLY A 94 30.19 29.01 13.11
CA GLY A 94 31.44 28.44 13.51
C GLY A 94 31.41 27.45 14.66
N PHE A 95 32.04 26.31 14.48
CA PHE A 95 32.24 25.30 15.50
C PHE A 95 31.00 24.54 15.97
N ASP A 96 30.42 23.73 15.11
CA ASP A 96 30.05 22.41 15.63
C ASP A 96 29.97 21.39 14.51
N SER A 97 30.85 20.46 14.63
CA SER A 97 30.96 19.24 13.88
C SER A 97 29.62 18.53 13.86
N THR A 98 29.02 18.48 12.67
CA THR A 98 28.56 17.30 12.18
C THR A 98 27.26 16.70 12.50
N VAL A 99 26.72 16.23 11.53
CA VAL A 99 26.25 14.89 11.40
C VAL A 99 24.75 14.80 11.48
N LEU A 100 24.19 14.09 10.60
CA LEU A 100 22.90 13.43 10.67
C LEU A 100 22.19 13.66 12.02
N SER A 101 21.77 14.85 12.28
CA SER A 101 21.11 15.21 13.50
C SER A 101 19.66 15.55 13.18
N PHE A 102 18.75 14.78 13.76
CA PHE A 102 17.34 15.12 13.81
C PHE A 102 17.09 15.85 15.14
N SER A 103 16.35 16.93 15.14
CA SER A 103 15.94 17.54 16.39
C SER A 103 14.84 16.70 17.05
N SER A 104 14.94 16.47 18.34
CA SER A 104 13.82 16.05 19.17
C SER A 104 12.83 17.21 19.32
N GLU A 105 11.68 17.00 19.91
CA GLU A 105 10.68 18.04 20.22
C GLU A 105 11.22 19.25 21.02
N MET A 106 12.45 19.14 21.55
CA MET A 106 13.19 20.23 22.17
C MET A 106 14.18 20.81 21.16
N PRO A 107 14.10 22.09 20.80
CA PRO A 107 14.92 22.71 19.76
C PRO A 107 16.43 22.76 20.04
N GLU A 108 16.90 22.30 21.20
CA GLU A 108 18.26 22.49 21.66
C GLU A 108 19.20 21.29 21.55
N LYS A 109 18.70 20.09 21.22
CA LYS A 109 19.57 18.90 21.10
C LYS A 109 19.27 18.12 19.80
N PRO A 110 20.17 18.22 18.79
CA PRO A 110 20.06 17.40 17.61
C PRO A 110 20.22 15.91 17.96
N LEU A 111 19.36 15.06 17.40
CA LEU A 111 19.51 13.61 17.47
C LEU A 111 20.71 13.20 16.61
N LYS A 112 21.76 12.67 17.24
CA LYS A 112 22.95 12.14 16.55
C LYS A 112 22.77 10.65 16.32
N PHE A 113 23.07 10.15 15.12
CA PHE A 113 23.20 8.72 14.87
C PHE A 113 24.52 8.16 15.41
N TYR A 114 25.55 9.01 15.57
CA TYR A 114 26.84 8.67 16.16
C TYR A 114 27.33 9.78 17.09
N ASP A 115 27.95 9.39 18.19
CA ASP A 115 28.51 10.33 19.17
C ASP A 115 29.97 10.79 18.85
N ASN A 116 30.64 10.17 17.87
CA ASN A 116 32.10 10.31 17.63
C ASN A 116 32.48 10.89 16.27
N PHE A 117 31.67 11.70 15.65
CA PHE A 117 32.00 12.33 14.36
C PHE A 117 32.67 13.72 14.55
N ASN A 118 33.80 13.75 15.22
CA ASN A 118 34.43 15.03 15.58
C ASN A 118 35.07 15.79 14.41
N ASN A 119 35.24 15.16 13.23
CA ASN A 119 35.91 15.75 12.07
C ASN A 119 35.20 15.53 10.74
N CYS A 120 33.90 15.18 10.75
CA CYS A 120 33.14 14.99 9.52
C CYS A 120 32.20 16.18 9.31
N TYR A 121 32.23 16.75 8.10
CA TYR A 121 31.42 17.93 7.75
C TYR A 121 30.58 17.62 6.53
N ILE A 122 29.35 18.08 6.56
CA ILE A 122 28.52 18.23 5.37
C ILE A 122 28.61 19.70 5.01
N THR A 123 29.33 20.00 3.95
CA THR A 123 29.48 21.36 3.45
C THR A 123 28.31 21.65 2.51
N ILE A 124 27.61 22.73 2.76
CA ILE A 124 26.59 23.27 1.87
C ILE A 124 27.18 24.56 1.30
N GLU A 125 27.22 24.69 -0.01
CA GLU A 125 27.48 25.99 -0.61
C GLU A 125 26.29 26.90 -0.29
N GLU A 126 26.48 27.87 0.63
CA GLU A 126 25.53 28.95 0.79
C GLU A 126 25.58 29.80 -0.47
N VAL A 127 24.48 29.83 -1.17
CA VAL A 127 24.23 30.84 -2.17
C VAL A 127 24.13 32.17 -1.42
N ALA A 128 25.09 33.06 -1.64
CA ALA A 128 25.04 34.40 -1.12
C ALA A 128 23.67 35.01 -1.48
N SER A 129 22.99 35.63 -0.51
CA SER A 129 21.66 36.20 -0.70
C SER A 129 21.70 37.17 -1.90
N GLY A 130 21.13 36.72 -3.04
CA GLY A 130 21.11 37.46 -4.28
C GLY A 130 21.77 36.82 -5.49
N SER A 131 22.46 35.67 -5.37
CA SER A 131 22.90 34.86 -6.50
C SER A 131 21.90 33.73 -6.74
N GLU A 132 21.40 33.59 -7.98
CA GLU A 132 20.59 32.45 -8.39
C GLU A 132 21.40 31.17 -8.20
N THR A 133 20.85 30.18 -7.48
CA THR A 133 21.37 28.81 -7.44
C THR A 133 21.45 28.31 -8.87
N LYS A 134 22.64 28.17 -9.42
CA LYS A 134 22.81 27.77 -10.80
C LYS A 134 22.65 26.25 -10.87
N GLU A 135 21.43 25.79 -11.09
CA GLU A 135 21.15 24.40 -11.40
C GLU A 135 21.99 23.99 -12.60
N ARG A 136 22.68 22.85 -12.49
CA ARG A 136 23.61 22.38 -13.51
C ARG A 136 23.58 20.87 -13.62
N ALA A 137 24.04 20.36 -14.76
CA ALA A 137 24.35 18.95 -14.95
C ALA A 137 25.85 18.71 -14.69
N ILE A 138 26.15 17.72 -13.87
CA ILE A 138 27.52 17.37 -13.50
C ILE A 138 27.87 15.92 -13.85
N THR A 139 29.17 15.60 -13.81
CA THR A 139 29.68 14.24 -13.91
C THR A 139 30.13 13.76 -12.55
N LEU A 140 29.75 12.55 -12.18
CA LEU A 140 30.25 11.86 -10.98
C LEU A 140 31.20 10.73 -11.37
N GLN A 141 32.18 10.47 -10.50
CA GLN A 141 33.04 9.32 -10.61
C GLN A 141 32.71 8.31 -9.51
N CYS A 142 32.20 7.14 -9.89
CA CYS A 142 31.89 6.07 -8.96
C CYS A 142 33.17 5.37 -8.43
N SER A 143 33.01 4.68 -7.30
CA SER A 143 34.11 3.94 -6.64
C SER A 143 34.69 2.80 -7.49
N ASP A 144 33.95 2.29 -8.47
CA ASP A 144 34.38 1.29 -9.44
C ASP A 144 35.09 1.90 -10.67
N GLY A 145 35.30 3.21 -10.69
CA GLY A 145 35.88 3.97 -11.80
C GLY A 145 34.90 4.39 -12.89
N THR A 146 33.64 3.98 -12.83
CA THR A 146 32.60 4.37 -13.80
C THR A 146 32.29 5.87 -13.68
N LYS A 147 32.13 6.55 -14.82
CA LYS A 147 31.65 7.93 -14.87
C LYS A 147 30.15 7.96 -15.17
N VAL A 148 29.45 8.81 -14.46
CA VAL A 148 28.01 9.05 -14.63
C VAL A 148 27.79 10.50 -14.95
N ASP A 149 27.42 10.78 -16.20
CA ASP A 149 27.21 12.12 -16.74
C ASP A 149 25.74 12.54 -16.60
N GLY A 150 25.50 13.85 -16.56
CA GLY A 150 24.15 14.41 -16.57
C GLY A 150 23.42 14.30 -15.23
N ILE A 151 24.12 14.25 -14.12
CA ILE A 151 23.49 14.25 -12.80
C ILE A 151 23.15 15.68 -12.39
N TYR A 152 21.92 15.88 -11.88
CA TYR A 152 21.45 17.17 -11.37
C TYR A 152 22.24 17.62 -10.15
N ASP A 153 22.68 18.86 -10.15
CA ASP A 153 23.35 19.48 -9.01
C ASP A 153 22.89 20.94 -8.87
N SER A 154 22.52 21.31 -7.67
CA SER A 154 22.21 22.69 -7.28
C SER A 154 23.25 23.26 -6.28
N GLY A 155 24.39 22.59 -6.13
CA GLY A 155 25.48 23.03 -5.24
C GLY A 155 25.20 22.78 -3.77
N GLU A 156 24.47 21.70 -3.43
CA GLU A 156 23.87 21.59 -2.10
C GLU A 156 24.73 20.91 -1.04
N ALA A 157 25.39 19.80 -1.32
CA ALA A 157 26.15 19.11 -0.30
C ALA A 157 27.31 18.28 -0.83
N ASP A 158 28.45 18.40 -0.19
CA ASP A 158 29.54 17.43 -0.20
C ASP A 158 29.80 16.88 1.22
N PHE A 159 30.50 15.77 1.31
CA PHE A 159 30.73 15.07 2.57
C PHE A 159 32.25 14.98 2.81
N SER A 160 32.79 15.80 3.69
CA SER A 160 34.21 15.84 4.03
C SER A 160 34.49 15.10 5.34
N GLY A 161 35.62 14.37 5.39
CA GLY A 161 36.06 13.66 6.59
C GLY A 161 35.38 12.31 6.82
N PHE A 162 34.54 11.86 5.89
CA PHE A 162 33.88 10.54 5.97
C PHE A 162 34.75 9.40 5.40
N GLU A 163 35.83 9.71 4.66
CA GLU A 163 36.70 8.73 4.03
C GLU A 163 37.40 7.80 5.03
N ASP A 164 37.75 8.34 6.19
CA ASP A 164 38.54 7.66 7.21
C ASP A 164 37.69 6.93 8.25
N LEU A 165 36.36 7.00 8.13
CA LEU A 165 35.49 6.39 9.10
C LEU A 165 35.25 4.90 8.81
N LYS A 166 35.41 4.09 9.85
CA LYS A 166 35.11 2.66 9.78
C LYS A 166 33.62 2.42 9.53
N GLY A 167 33.29 1.59 8.53
CA GLY A 167 31.91 1.27 8.18
C GLY A 167 31.28 2.22 7.15
N VAL A 168 32.03 3.21 6.66
CA VAL A 168 31.62 4.06 5.54
C VAL A 168 32.16 3.51 4.23
N SER A 169 31.32 3.48 3.20
CA SER A 169 31.68 3.16 1.82
C SER A 169 31.32 4.34 0.92
N VAL A 170 32.32 4.92 0.28
CA VAL A 170 32.12 5.96 -0.74
C VAL A 170 31.52 5.32 -2.00
N LEU A 171 30.45 5.88 -2.51
CA LEU A 171 29.76 5.42 -3.73
C LEU A 171 30.20 6.23 -4.95
N ALA A 172 30.30 7.55 -4.80
CA ALA A 172 30.71 8.44 -5.87
C ALA A 172 31.38 9.70 -5.33
N LYS A 173 32.21 10.31 -6.17
CA LYS A 173 32.89 11.60 -5.92
C LYS A 173 32.53 12.61 -7.02
N TYR A 174 32.53 13.89 -6.66
CA TYR A 174 32.45 14.96 -7.64
C TYR A 174 33.72 14.98 -8.50
N THR A 175 33.59 15.26 -9.80
CA THR A 175 34.72 15.45 -10.72
C THR A 175 35.13 16.92 -10.85
N ILE A 176 34.37 17.83 -10.25
CA ILE A 176 34.57 19.29 -10.31
C ILE A 176 35.25 19.75 -9.02
N GLY A 177 36.32 20.56 -9.14
CA GLY A 177 37.03 21.12 -8.01
C GLY A 177 38.53 20.73 -7.98
N LEU A 178 39.31 21.34 -7.05
CA LEU A 178 40.75 21.12 -6.89
C LEU A 178 41.06 19.78 -6.23
N SER A 179 40.13 19.23 -5.46
CA SER A 179 40.18 17.89 -4.87
C SER A 179 38.83 17.19 -5.01
N PRO A 180 38.78 15.90 -5.34
CA PRO A 180 37.53 15.18 -5.49
C PRO A 180 36.84 15.00 -4.11
N THR A 181 35.73 15.69 -3.89
CA THR A 181 34.90 15.57 -2.68
C THR A 181 33.88 14.44 -2.82
N ILE A 182 33.40 13.88 -1.73
CA ILE A 182 32.40 12.81 -1.75
C ILE A 182 31.04 13.38 -2.16
N ALA A 183 30.43 12.78 -3.17
CA ALA A 183 29.08 13.11 -3.65
C ALA A 183 28.00 12.16 -3.09
N GLY A 184 28.38 10.92 -2.83
CA GLY A 184 27.49 9.91 -2.28
C GLY A 184 28.22 8.83 -1.48
N LEU A 185 27.62 8.42 -0.36
CA LEU A 185 28.18 7.41 0.53
C LEU A 185 27.09 6.51 1.14
N THR A 186 27.53 5.36 1.66
CA THR A 186 26.75 4.51 2.56
C THR A 186 27.50 4.26 3.85
N MET A 187 26.77 4.11 4.95
CA MET A 187 27.33 3.76 6.25
C MET A 187 26.44 2.78 7.00
N GLU A 188 27.05 1.99 7.87
CA GLU A 188 26.33 1.14 8.81
C GLU A 188 26.13 1.88 10.13
N VAL A 189 24.89 1.85 10.66
CA VAL A 189 24.50 2.47 11.92
C VAL A 189 23.83 1.43 12.79
N ASN A 190 24.49 0.97 13.82
CA ASN A 190 24.05 -0.15 14.64
C ASN A 190 23.75 -1.40 13.77
N LYS A 191 22.47 -1.74 13.59
CA LYS A 191 22.02 -2.85 12.74
C LYS A 191 21.51 -2.39 11.36
N GLY A 192 21.32 -1.08 11.18
CA GLY A 192 20.75 -0.50 9.97
C GLY A 192 21.80 0.09 9.04
N LYS A 193 21.33 0.59 7.90
CA LYS A 193 22.16 1.18 6.86
C LYS A 193 21.62 2.54 6.45
N ILE A 194 22.51 3.47 6.19
CA ILE A 194 22.18 4.81 5.71
C ILE A 194 22.93 5.09 4.42
N SER A 195 22.29 5.73 3.45
CA SER A 195 22.95 6.31 2.28
C SER A 195 22.63 7.78 2.17
N LEU A 196 23.63 8.58 1.86
CA LEU A 196 23.57 10.03 1.70
C LEU A 196 24.01 10.41 0.30
N TRP A 197 23.26 11.30 -0.36
CA TRP A 197 23.56 11.84 -1.66
C TRP A 197 23.41 13.36 -1.68
N GLY A 198 24.44 14.08 -2.09
CA GLY A 198 24.40 15.52 -2.31
C GLY A 198 23.72 15.88 -3.62
N PRO A 199 24.18 15.33 -4.78
CA PRO A 199 23.55 15.60 -6.06
C PRO A 199 22.23 14.85 -6.24
N GLY A 200 21.40 15.31 -7.18
CA GLY A 200 20.06 14.78 -7.45
C GLY A 200 20.07 13.57 -8.38
N ILE A 201 20.41 12.41 -7.83
CA ILE A 201 20.37 11.16 -8.60
C ILE A 201 18.95 10.71 -8.96
N GLU A 202 17.91 11.26 -8.32
CA GLU A 202 16.51 10.97 -8.58
C GLU A 202 15.97 11.60 -9.86
N TYR A 203 16.59 12.65 -10.40
CA TYR A 203 16.08 13.39 -11.56
C TYR A 203 16.37 12.71 -12.90
N PRO A 204 15.35 12.25 -13.67
CA PRO A 204 15.54 11.69 -15.00
C PRO A 204 15.99 12.77 -15.99
N LEU A 205 16.89 12.39 -16.93
CA LEU A 205 17.47 13.38 -17.87
C LEU A 205 16.47 13.93 -18.89
N LYS A 206 15.40 13.20 -19.18
CA LYS A 206 14.36 13.61 -20.14
C LYS A 206 13.22 14.42 -19.51
N GLU A 207 13.22 14.61 -18.21
CA GLU A 207 12.18 15.30 -17.46
C GLU A 207 12.72 16.60 -16.85
N GLU A 208 11.82 17.56 -16.55
CA GLU A 208 12.19 18.79 -15.87
C GLU A 208 12.65 18.53 -14.42
N PRO A 209 13.68 19.26 -13.93
CA PRO A 209 14.40 20.38 -14.56
C PRO A 209 15.54 19.98 -15.53
N MET A 210 15.93 18.69 -15.59
CA MET A 210 17.09 18.24 -16.34
C MET A 210 16.99 18.47 -17.84
N SER A 211 15.80 18.29 -18.43
CA SER A 211 15.58 18.53 -19.87
C SER A 211 15.93 19.95 -20.29
N SER A 212 15.51 20.96 -19.51
CA SER A 212 15.84 22.37 -19.75
C SER A 212 17.33 22.67 -19.52
N ILE A 213 17.95 22.11 -18.49
CA ILE A 213 19.37 22.29 -18.20
C ILE A 213 20.23 21.72 -19.33
N ILE A 214 19.90 20.51 -19.81
CA ILE A 214 20.62 19.86 -20.91
C ILE A 214 20.46 20.66 -22.20
N ALA A 215 19.24 21.12 -22.52
CA ALA A 215 18.98 21.90 -23.71
C ALA A 215 19.71 23.26 -23.73
N SER A 216 19.92 23.85 -22.54
CA SER A 216 20.56 25.19 -22.44
C SER A 216 22.08 25.15 -22.35
N SER A 217 22.68 24.06 -21.86
CA SER A 217 24.10 24.02 -21.48
C SER A 217 24.92 22.92 -22.15
N LEU A 218 24.30 21.91 -22.76
CA LEU A 218 24.99 20.72 -23.25
C LEU A 218 24.38 20.27 -24.60
N ASN A 219 25.27 20.06 -25.61
CA ASN A 219 24.86 19.50 -26.90
C ASN A 219 24.91 17.95 -26.85
N PHE A 220 24.06 17.33 -26.05
CA PHE A 220 23.94 15.88 -26.04
C PHE A 220 22.98 15.39 -27.12
N SER A 221 23.35 14.29 -27.78
CA SER A 221 22.42 13.59 -28.67
C SER A 221 21.33 12.86 -27.86
N SER A 222 20.21 12.50 -28.52
CA SER A 222 19.17 11.70 -27.87
C SER A 222 19.70 10.35 -27.36
N GLU A 223 20.66 9.75 -28.07
CA GLU A 223 21.32 8.49 -27.69
C GLU A 223 22.19 8.66 -26.44
N ASP A 224 22.91 9.79 -26.33
CA ASP A 224 23.70 10.12 -25.14
C ASP A 224 22.80 10.27 -23.92
N ILE A 225 21.68 10.98 -24.04
CA ILE A 225 20.72 11.17 -22.96
C ILE A 225 20.17 9.82 -22.45
N ASP A 226 19.83 8.89 -23.37
CA ASP A 226 19.36 7.56 -23.00
C ASP A 226 20.44 6.73 -22.30
N LYS A 227 21.67 6.80 -22.76
CA LYS A 227 22.82 6.15 -22.17
C LYS A 227 23.10 6.70 -20.76
N PHE A 228 23.10 8.02 -20.60
CA PHE A 228 23.36 8.66 -19.30
C PHE A 228 22.24 8.38 -18.29
N ASP A 229 20.98 8.39 -18.71
CA ASP A 229 19.87 8.03 -17.83
C ASP A 229 19.93 6.55 -17.40
N THR A 230 20.38 5.68 -18.30
CA THR A 230 20.61 4.27 -17.96
C THR A 230 21.74 4.12 -16.94
N THR A 231 22.83 4.88 -17.09
CA THR A 231 23.96 4.85 -16.14
C THR A 231 23.55 5.43 -14.78
N ARG A 232 22.73 6.52 -14.78
CA ARG A 232 22.12 7.07 -13.56
C ARG A 232 21.27 6.02 -12.83
N LYS A 233 20.43 5.30 -13.55
CA LYS A 233 19.60 4.21 -12.96
C LYS A 233 20.48 3.12 -12.38
N THR A 234 21.58 2.76 -13.04
CA THR A 234 22.55 1.78 -12.52
C THR A 234 23.16 2.25 -11.21
N LEU A 235 23.46 3.54 -11.07
CA LEU A 235 23.95 4.12 -9.83
C LEU A 235 22.92 4.03 -8.69
N ILE A 236 21.64 4.27 -8.99
CA ILE A 236 20.55 4.09 -8.01
C ILE A 236 20.44 2.62 -7.61
N VAL A 237 20.49 1.69 -8.57
CA VAL A 237 20.48 0.23 -8.31
C VAL A 237 21.63 -0.18 -7.40
N ALA A 238 22.84 0.29 -7.66
CA ALA A 238 24.02 0.02 -6.80
C ALA A 238 23.79 0.54 -5.37
N THR A 239 23.24 1.75 -5.24
CA THR A 239 22.89 2.35 -3.94
C THR A 239 21.89 1.49 -3.18
N LEU A 240 20.79 1.08 -3.84
CA LEU A 240 19.73 0.26 -3.24
C LEU A 240 20.24 -1.12 -2.82
N THR A 241 21.12 -1.73 -3.64
CA THR A 241 21.75 -3.01 -3.33
C THR A 241 22.66 -2.91 -2.09
N LYS A 242 23.42 -1.82 -1.96
CA LYS A 242 24.24 -1.55 -0.75
C LYS A 242 23.37 -1.37 0.50
N LEU A 243 22.20 -0.79 0.34
CA LEU A 243 21.19 -0.67 1.42
C LEU A 243 20.49 -2.01 1.73
N GLY A 244 20.76 -3.07 0.97
CA GLY A 244 20.26 -4.41 1.21
C GLY A 244 18.94 -4.73 0.50
N LEU A 245 18.56 -3.96 -0.52
CA LEU A 245 17.38 -4.26 -1.32
C LEU A 245 17.69 -5.21 -2.46
N GLU A 246 16.78 -6.13 -2.74
CA GLU A 246 16.83 -7.03 -3.89
C GLU A 246 16.17 -6.36 -5.09
N VAL A 247 16.99 -5.90 -6.03
CA VAL A 247 16.50 -5.26 -7.25
C VAL A 247 16.12 -6.34 -8.28
N PRO A 248 14.94 -6.25 -8.96
CA PRO A 248 14.55 -7.18 -10.00
C PRO A 248 15.62 -7.28 -11.10
N GLN A 249 15.97 -8.49 -11.51
CA GLN A 249 16.92 -8.71 -12.60
C GLN A 249 16.26 -8.40 -13.95
N ALA A 250 16.99 -7.80 -14.88
CA ALA A 250 16.49 -7.43 -16.22
C ALA A 250 16.02 -8.64 -17.06
N THR A 251 16.36 -9.87 -16.64
CA THR A 251 15.90 -11.13 -17.25
C THR A 251 14.45 -11.48 -16.86
N ASP A 252 13.93 -10.94 -15.77
CA ASP A 252 12.52 -11.04 -15.43
C ASP A 252 11.73 -10.03 -16.28
N LYS A 253 11.45 -10.43 -17.53
CA LYS A 253 10.59 -9.69 -18.49
C LYS A 253 9.12 -9.53 -18.04
N LYS A 254 8.82 -9.67 -16.77
CA LYS A 254 7.57 -9.18 -16.17
C LYS A 254 7.69 -7.67 -16.11
N ALA A 255 7.11 -7.02 -17.12
CA ALA A 255 7.10 -5.58 -17.34
C ALA A 255 6.94 -4.83 -16.02
N THR A 256 7.84 -3.90 -15.76
CA THR A 256 7.76 -2.94 -14.66
C THR A 256 6.41 -2.21 -14.75
N ILE A 257 5.45 -2.60 -13.91
CA ILE A 257 4.11 -2.02 -13.93
C ILE A 257 4.19 -0.70 -13.15
N SER A 258 4.53 0.37 -13.85
CA SER A 258 4.68 1.72 -13.28
C SER A 258 3.42 2.58 -13.40
N ARG A 259 2.40 2.09 -14.10
CA ARG A 259 1.15 2.81 -14.39
C ARG A 259 -0.06 1.89 -14.38
N PRO A 260 -1.29 2.42 -14.27
CA PRO A 260 -2.50 1.65 -14.50
C PRO A 260 -2.54 1.10 -15.92
N LEU A 261 -2.98 -0.15 -16.05
CA LEU A 261 -3.23 -0.82 -17.31
C LEU A 261 -4.74 -0.89 -17.59
N PRO A 262 -5.16 -1.10 -18.85
CA PRO A 262 -6.55 -1.35 -19.18
C PRO A 262 -7.14 -2.50 -18.36
N GLN A 263 -8.39 -2.34 -17.94
CA GLN A 263 -9.12 -3.31 -17.14
C GLN A 263 -10.12 -4.07 -18.04
N PHE A 264 -10.38 -5.33 -17.73
CA PHE A 264 -11.32 -6.17 -18.44
C PHE A 264 -12.62 -6.31 -17.66
N LEU A 265 -13.73 -5.88 -18.24
CA LEU A 265 -15.07 -6.17 -17.73
C LEU A 265 -15.52 -7.50 -18.30
N THR A 266 -15.61 -8.52 -17.44
CA THR A 266 -15.92 -9.91 -17.80
C THR A 266 -17.07 -10.45 -16.96
N SER A 267 -17.63 -11.57 -17.36
CA SER A 267 -18.60 -12.34 -16.58
C SER A 267 -18.31 -13.83 -16.68
N THR A 268 -18.94 -14.60 -15.77
CA THR A 268 -18.92 -16.05 -15.92
C THR A 268 -19.44 -16.44 -17.31
N PRO A 269 -18.73 -17.33 -18.05
CA PRO A 269 -19.16 -17.72 -19.40
C PRO A 269 -20.57 -18.31 -19.45
N VAL A 270 -21.04 -18.89 -18.35
CA VAL A 270 -22.39 -19.51 -18.25
C VAL A 270 -23.51 -18.46 -18.28
N LYS A 271 -23.22 -17.21 -17.91
CA LYS A 271 -24.17 -16.08 -17.90
C LYS A 271 -23.67 -14.96 -18.80
N SER A 272 -23.71 -15.19 -20.08
CA SER A 272 -23.12 -14.32 -21.13
C SER A 272 -23.74 -12.91 -21.20
N THR A 273 -24.95 -12.70 -20.69
CA THR A 273 -25.69 -11.41 -20.75
C THR A 273 -25.26 -10.40 -19.70
N ILE A 274 -24.54 -10.79 -18.64
CA ILE A 274 -24.18 -9.91 -17.53
C ILE A 274 -23.44 -8.65 -17.99
N VAL A 275 -22.41 -8.82 -18.83
CA VAL A 275 -21.59 -7.69 -19.32
C VAL A 275 -22.44 -6.71 -20.12
N SER A 276 -23.38 -7.22 -20.97
CA SER A 276 -24.31 -6.38 -21.73
C SER A 276 -25.23 -5.61 -20.79
N GLN A 277 -25.81 -6.24 -19.78
CA GLN A 277 -26.66 -5.57 -18.79
C GLN A 277 -25.89 -4.47 -18.03
N ILE A 278 -24.61 -4.69 -17.69
CA ILE A 278 -23.77 -3.68 -17.02
C ILE A 278 -23.50 -2.50 -17.96
N THR A 279 -23.11 -2.78 -19.22
CA THR A 279 -22.81 -1.71 -20.18
C THR A 279 -24.05 -0.90 -20.55
N ASP A 280 -25.20 -1.54 -20.68
CA ASP A 280 -26.47 -0.87 -20.98
C ASP A 280 -26.91 0.02 -19.79
N ALA A 281 -26.72 -0.43 -18.55
CA ALA A 281 -27.01 0.37 -17.37
C ALA A 281 -26.10 1.61 -17.25
N ILE A 282 -24.83 1.51 -17.60
CA ILE A 282 -23.90 2.66 -17.62
C ILE A 282 -24.26 3.62 -18.78
N ALA A 283 -24.71 3.11 -19.92
CA ALA A 283 -25.08 3.91 -21.07
C ALA A 283 -26.46 4.60 -20.96
N ALA A 284 -27.37 4.05 -20.18
CA ALA A 284 -28.75 4.52 -20.09
C ALA A 284 -28.96 6.02 -19.81
N PRO A 285 -28.10 6.69 -18.99
CA PRO A 285 -28.19 8.14 -18.80
C PRO A 285 -27.74 8.96 -20.01
N GLN A 286 -27.02 8.36 -20.96
CA GLN A 286 -26.46 9.01 -22.15
C GLN A 286 -27.43 8.85 -23.32
N THR A 287 -28.16 9.91 -23.67
CA THR A 287 -29.15 9.86 -24.74
C THR A 287 -28.53 9.47 -26.09
N GLY A 288 -28.72 8.23 -26.52
CA GLY A 288 -28.65 7.81 -27.93
C GLY A 288 -27.29 7.40 -28.50
N SER A 289 -26.24 7.23 -27.73
CA SER A 289 -24.93 6.80 -28.24
C SER A 289 -24.42 5.52 -27.58
N GLN A 290 -23.70 4.72 -28.37
CA GLN A 290 -22.93 3.59 -27.86
C GLN A 290 -21.97 4.06 -26.76
N LEU A 291 -21.86 3.30 -25.66
CA LEU A 291 -20.98 3.63 -24.54
C LEU A 291 -19.52 3.73 -25.01
N SER A 292 -19.00 4.93 -25.13
CA SER A 292 -17.61 5.19 -25.54
C SER A 292 -16.78 5.79 -24.40
N SER A 293 -17.38 6.68 -23.59
CA SER A 293 -16.70 7.32 -22.46
C SER A 293 -17.67 7.70 -21.35
N LEU A 294 -17.16 7.84 -20.15
CA LEU A 294 -17.87 8.36 -18.98
C LEU A 294 -16.90 9.24 -18.18
N LYS A 295 -17.23 10.51 -18.02
CA LYS A 295 -16.50 11.42 -17.14
C LYS A 295 -17.19 11.49 -15.79
N ASP A 296 -16.41 11.28 -14.73
CA ASP A 296 -16.87 11.30 -13.34
C ASP A 296 -16.03 12.29 -12.50
N SER A 297 -16.29 12.33 -11.20
CA SER A 297 -15.66 13.28 -10.27
C SER A 297 -14.16 13.04 -10.09
N ASN A 298 -13.72 11.77 -10.12
CA ASN A 298 -12.33 11.38 -9.88
C ASN A 298 -11.64 10.86 -11.14
N ASP A 299 -12.36 10.11 -11.98
CA ASP A 299 -11.78 9.46 -13.15
C ASP A 299 -12.59 9.73 -14.43
N GLU A 300 -11.89 9.62 -15.56
CA GLU A 300 -12.47 9.59 -16.89
C GLU A 300 -12.29 8.19 -17.46
N PHE A 301 -13.40 7.53 -17.84
CA PHE A 301 -13.42 6.16 -18.33
C PHE A 301 -13.62 6.13 -19.83
N TYR A 302 -12.82 5.33 -20.52
CA TYR A 302 -12.99 5.01 -21.95
C TYR A 302 -13.27 3.53 -22.10
N PHE A 303 -14.29 3.20 -22.89
CA PHE A 303 -14.76 1.83 -23.09
C PHE A 303 -14.38 1.34 -24.49
N HIS A 304 -13.79 0.16 -24.54
CA HIS A 304 -13.22 -0.44 -25.74
C HIS A 304 -13.75 -1.84 -25.96
N SER A 305 -13.69 -2.29 -27.21
CA SER A 305 -13.99 -3.69 -27.57
C SER A 305 -12.81 -4.60 -27.20
N LEU A 306 -13.10 -5.92 -27.09
CA LEU A 306 -12.06 -6.92 -26.82
C LEU A 306 -11.03 -7.00 -27.96
N GLN A 307 -11.42 -6.66 -29.20
CA GLN A 307 -10.53 -6.67 -30.37
C GLN A 307 -9.39 -5.63 -30.25
N GLU A 308 -9.65 -4.52 -29.60
CA GLU A 308 -8.68 -3.43 -29.39
C GLU A 308 -7.71 -3.69 -28.24
N SER A 309 -7.91 -4.76 -27.47
CA SER A 309 -7.22 -5.01 -26.20
C SER A 309 -5.70 -5.12 -26.34
N SER A 310 -5.20 -5.80 -27.36
CA SER A 310 -3.76 -6.02 -27.56
C SER A 310 -3.01 -4.73 -27.82
N ASP A 311 -3.57 -3.86 -28.67
CA ASP A 311 -2.95 -2.58 -29.03
C ASP A 311 -2.94 -1.63 -27.85
N LEU A 312 -4.08 -1.50 -27.14
CA LEU A 312 -4.20 -0.67 -25.94
C LEU A 312 -3.24 -1.08 -24.82
N ILE A 313 -3.10 -2.39 -24.57
CA ILE A 313 -2.18 -2.88 -23.53
C ILE A 313 -0.73 -2.64 -23.94
N ASN A 314 -0.37 -2.88 -25.21
CA ASN A 314 0.98 -2.64 -25.71
C ASN A 314 1.31 -1.15 -25.69
N GLU A 315 0.41 -0.28 -26.09
CA GLU A 315 0.58 1.17 -26.01
C GLU A 315 0.77 1.62 -24.56
N SER A 316 -0.08 1.13 -23.65
CA SER A 316 -0.01 1.43 -22.23
C SER A 316 1.30 0.96 -21.59
N ARG A 317 1.83 -0.20 -21.99
CA ARG A 317 3.12 -0.75 -21.51
C ARG A 317 4.33 0.00 -22.08
N ASN A 318 4.26 0.46 -23.33
CA ASN A 318 5.38 1.07 -24.05
C ASN A 318 5.45 2.59 -23.90
N SER A 319 4.40 3.23 -23.40
CA SER A 319 4.38 4.69 -23.23
C SER A 319 5.45 5.12 -22.21
N SER A 320 6.39 5.93 -22.67
CA SER A 320 7.53 6.46 -21.88
C SER A 320 7.12 7.52 -20.84
N LYS A 321 5.91 8.08 -20.94
CA LYS A 321 5.39 9.09 -20.02
C LYS A 321 4.75 8.38 -18.81
N SER A 322 5.47 8.24 -17.71
CA SER A 322 4.89 7.88 -16.42
C SER A 322 4.65 9.16 -15.64
N PRO A 323 3.40 9.67 -15.57
CA PRO A 323 3.11 10.77 -14.68
C PRO A 323 3.43 10.35 -13.24
N SER A 324 4.12 11.18 -12.50
CA SER A 324 4.52 10.92 -11.12
C SER A 324 3.33 10.92 -10.14
N ASP A 325 2.27 11.65 -10.48
CA ASP A 325 1.07 11.79 -9.66
C ASP A 325 -0.03 10.81 -10.10
N PRO A 326 -0.51 9.92 -9.20
CA PRO A 326 -1.63 9.02 -9.48
C PRO A 326 -2.90 9.72 -9.99
N SER A 327 -3.15 10.97 -9.61
CA SER A 327 -4.32 11.75 -10.07
C SER A 327 -4.26 12.08 -11.56
N THR A 328 -3.06 12.09 -12.16
CA THR A 328 -2.86 12.39 -13.58
C THR A 328 -2.89 11.14 -14.47
N TRP A 329 -3.07 9.96 -13.90
CA TRP A 329 -3.17 8.70 -14.66
C TRP A 329 -4.57 8.52 -15.27
N GLN A 330 -4.89 9.39 -16.21
CA GLN A 330 -6.15 9.40 -16.96
C GLN A 330 -5.89 9.27 -18.48
N PRO A 331 -6.85 8.78 -19.23
CA PRO A 331 -8.11 8.14 -18.81
C PRO A 331 -7.91 6.70 -18.29
N LYS A 332 -8.96 6.14 -17.65
CA LYS A 332 -9.04 4.71 -17.30
C LYS A 332 -9.68 3.95 -18.45
N HIS A 333 -8.96 2.99 -19.00
CA HIS A 333 -9.48 2.16 -20.10
C HIS A 333 -10.16 0.90 -19.58
N ILE A 334 -11.38 0.64 -20.04
CA ILE A 334 -12.15 -0.55 -19.71
C ILE A 334 -12.45 -1.31 -21.02
N ILE A 335 -11.98 -2.53 -21.12
CA ILE A 335 -12.20 -3.43 -22.24
C ILE A 335 -13.42 -4.30 -21.94
N ILE A 336 -14.44 -4.24 -22.79
CA ILE A 336 -15.71 -4.93 -22.63
C ILE A 336 -15.63 -6.31 -23.28
N CYS A 337 -15.78 -7.37 -22.49
CA CYS A 337 -15.79 -8.76 -22.93
C CYS A 337 -17.24 -9.29 -22.96
N ARG A 338 -17.96 -9.05 -24.07
CA ARG A 338 -19.35 -9.48 -24.25
C ARG A 338 -19.47 -10.99 -24.45
N ASP A 339 -20.70 -11.49 -24.34
CA ASP A 339 -21.09 -12.85 -24.68
C ASP A 339 -20.32 -13.96 -23.97
N GLY A 340 -19.88 -13.69 -22.74
CA GLY A 340 -19.09 -14.62 -21.95
C GLY A 340 -17.65 -14.81 -22.43
N ALA A 341 -17.19 -13.96 -23.36
CA ALA A 341 -15.81 -13.99 -23.82
C ALA A 341 -14.84 -13.61 -22.69
N LEU A 342 -13.67 -14.25 -22.69
CA LEU A 342 -12.57 -13.94 -21.79
C LEU A 342 -11.36 -13.45 -22.59
N PRO A 343 -10.56 -12.54 -22.03
CA PRO A 343 -9.30 -12.14 -22.65
C PRO A 343 -8.33 -13.33 -22.72
N SER A 344 -7.44 -13.29 -23.73
CA SER A 344 -6.37 -14.29 -23.83
C SER A 344 -5.52 -14.29 -22.55
N PRO A 345 -5.07 -15.45 -22.03
CA PRO A 345 -4.17 -15.55 -20.88
C PRO A 345 -2.87 -14.75 -21.04
N SER A 346 -2.44 -14.45 -22.27
CA SER A 346 -1.29 -13.60 -22.56
C SER A 346 -1.52 -12.12 -22.19
N LEU A 347 -2.78 -11.67 -22.15
CA LEU A 347 -3.19 -10.32 -21.76
C LEU A 347 -3.39 -10.21 -20.24
N THR A 348 -3.64 -11.32 -19.55
CA THR A 348 -3.85 -11.41 -18.09
C THR A 348 -2.93 -12.46 -17.46
N PRO A 349 -1.59 -12.37 -17.65
CA PRO A 349 -0.64 -13.41 -17.21
C PRO A 349 -0.55 -13.56 -15.69
N LEU A 350 -1.06 -12.58 -14.90
CA LEU A 350 -0.95 -12.57 -13.44
C LEU A 350 -2.19 -13.16 -12.73
N PHE A 351 -3.28 -13.39 -13.48
CA PHE A 351 -4.51 -13.97 -12.93
C PHE A 351 -5.27 -14.74 -14.03
N ASN A 352 -5.55 -16.01 -13.77
CA ASN A 352 -6.23 -16.88 -14.70
C ASN A 352 -7.76 -16.79 -14.52
N LEU A 353 -8.41 -15.99 -15.38
CA LEU A 353 -9.87 -15.75 -15.33
C LEU A 353 -10.69 -17.04 -15.53
N ASP A 354 -10.26 -17.95 -16.41
CA ASP A 354 -10.96 -19.23 -16.62
C ASP A 354 -10.91 -20.11 -15.35
N LEU A 355 -9.72 -20.21 -14.72
CA LEU A 355 -9.57 -20.94 -13.46
C LEU A 355 -10.42 -20.30 -12.36
N PHE A 356 -10.47 -18.96 -12.29
CA PHE A 356 -11.30 -18.25 -11.31
C PHE A 356 -12.78 -18.60 -11.46
N TYR A 357 -13.35 -18.50 -12.68
CA TYR A 357 -14.77 -18.79 -12.89
C TYR A 357 -15.12 -20.26 -12.67
N LYS A 358 -14.25 -21.19 -13.07
CA LYS A 358 -14.42 -22.62 -12.76
C LYS A 358 -14.41 -22.89 -11.25
N SER A 359 -13.46 -22.27 -10.55
CA SER A 359 -13.36 -22.39 -9.09
C SER A 359 -14.55 -21.73 -8.37
N LEU A 360 -15.02 -20.60 -8.88
CA LEU A 360 -16.20 -19.91 -8.35
C LEU A 360 -17.47 -20.77 -8.50
N SER A 361 -17.68 -21.36 -9.66
CA SER A 361 -18.81 -22.26 -9.89
C SER A 361 -18.78 -23.46 -8.94
N SER A 362 -17.61 -24.07 -8.76
CA SER A 362 -17.43 -25.19 -7.82
C SER A 362 -17.68 -24.76 -6.35
N ALA A 363 -17.12 -23.64 -5.93
CA ALA A 363 -17.28 -23.12 -4.58
C ALA A 363 -18.75 -22.73 -4.28
N ARG A 364 -19.43 -22.11 -5.23
CA ARG A 364 -20.87 -21.79 -5.12
C ARG A 364 -21.73 -23.05 -4.97
N THR A 365 -21.43 -24.10 -5.74
CA THR A 365 -22.11 -25.40 -5.60
C THR A 365 -21.87 -26.02 -4.22
N GLN A 366 -20.63 -25.96 -3.74
CA GLN A 366 -20.26 -26.45 -2.41
C GLN A 366 -21.02 -25.71 -1.28
N GLU A 367 -21.22 -24.39 -1.42
CA GLU A 367 -21.97 -23.56 -0.47
C GLU A 367 -23.50 -23.66 -0.65
N GLY A 368 -24.00 -24.46 -1.59
CA GLY A 368 -25.42 -24.61 -1.87
C GLY A 368 -26.08 -23.37 -2.45
N LEU A 369 -25.31 -22.50 -3.09
CA LEU A 369 -25.82 -21.28 -3.70
C LEU A 369 -26.52 -21.60 -5.04
N LEU A 370 -27.81 -21.31 -5.09
CA LEU A 370 -28.61 -21.55 -6.29
C LEU A 370 -28.27 -20.52 -7.38
N SER A 371 -28.12 -21.00 -8.60
CA SER A 371 -27.98 -20.13 -9.76
C SER A 371 -29.38 -19.69 -10.22
N SER A 372 -29.65 -18.37 -10.23
CA SER A 372 -30.84 -17.81 -10.85
C SER A 372 -30.52 -17.38 -12.30
N PRO A 373 -31.39 -17.60 -13.27
CA PRO A 373 -31.20 -17.09 -14.62
C PRO A 373 -31.32 -15.57 -14.72
N ASP A 374 -32.11 -14.94 -13.83
CA ASP A 374 -32.44 -13.52 -13.89
C ASP A 374 -31.49 -12.63 -13.05
N SER A 375 -30.64 -13.24 -12.23
CA SER A 375 -29.69 -12.54 -11.38
C SER A 375 -28.36 -13.27 -11.34
N TRP A 376 -27.32 -12.54 -10.94
CA TRP A 376 -26.00 -13.15 -10.73
C TRP A 376 -25.54 -12.96 -9.30
N GLY A 377 -24.62 -13.83 -8.88
CA GLY A 377 -24.02 -13.84 -7.57
C GLY A 377 -22.70 -13.08 -7.49
N ILE A 378 -22.14 -13.04 -6.28
CA ILE A 378 -20.89 -12.34 -5.99
C ILE A 378 -19.73 -13.01 -6.74
N GLY A 379 -19.00 -12.22 -7.54
CA GLY A 379 -17.89 -12.68 -8.37
C GLY A 379 -18.27 -13.15 -9.77
N GLU A 380 -19.56 -13.35 -10.11
CA GLU A 380 -19.98 -13.71 -11.47
C GLU A 380 -19.84 -12.55 -12.47
N ALA A 381 -19.88 -11.29 -12.00
CA ALA A 381 -19.49 -10.09 -12.73
C ALA A 381 -18.15 -9.59 -12.17
N LEU A 382 -17.16 -9.41 -13.02
CA LEU A 382 -15.79 -9.07 -12.63
C LEU A 382 -15.20 -7.98 -13.51
N LEU A 383 -14.67 -6.94 -12.87
CA LEU A 383 -13.77 -5.97 -13.48
C LEU A 383 -12.35 -6.29 -13.01
N TYR A 384 -11.53 -6.85 -13.90
CA TYR A 384 -10.17 -7.26 -13.61
C TYR A 384 -9.14 -6.33 -14.22
N GLY A 385 -8.10 -5.95 -13.45
CA GLY A 385 -6.96 -5.21 -13.94
C GLY A 385 -5.63 -5.77 -13.42
N GLU A 386 -4.63 -5.89 -14.29
CA GLU A 386 -3.29 -6.31 -13.83
C GLU A 386 -2.65 -5.26 -12.93
N ALA A 387 -2.82 -3.97 -13.27
CA ALA A 387 -2.41 -2.85 -12.45
C ALA A 387 -3.47 -1.77 -12.49
N VAL A 388 -3.91 -1.34 -11.33
CA VAL A 388 -4.89 -0.25 -11.18
C VAL A 388 -4.40 0.76 -10.15
N THR A 389 -4.99 1.94 -10.11
CA THR A 389 -4.73 2.89 -9.03
C THR A 389 -5.19 2.30 -7.69
N SER A 390 -6.47 1.99 -7.58
CA SER A 390 -7.09 1.33 -6.43
C SER A 390 -8.48 0.83 -6.81
N THR A 391 -8.78 -0.43 -6.54
CA THR A 391 -10.11 -1.01 -6.75
C THR A 391 -11.18 -0.31 -5.91
N GLN A 392 -10.82 0.12 -4.69
CA GLN A 392 -11.71 0.85 -3.79
C GLN A 392 -12.00 2.26 -4.29
N THR A 393 -10.95 3.03 -4.63
CA THR A 393 -11.09 4.42 -5.09
C THR A 393 -11.90 4.50 -6.38
N MET A 394 -11.70 3.56 -7.29
CA MET A 394 -12.42 3.51 -8.55
C MET A 394 -13.94 3.39 -8.35
N LEU A 395 -14.39 2.68 -7.33
CA LEU A 395 -15.82 2.54 -7.02
C LEU A 395 -16.32 3.70 -6.13
N ASP A 396 -15.61 4.04 -5.04
CA ASP A 396 -16.13 4.96 -4.02
C ASP A 396 -15.94 6.45 -4.34
N LYS A 397 -15.07 6.80 -5.30
CA LYS A 397 -14.79 8.20 -5.70
C LYS A 397 -15.42 8.60 -7.04
N ASN A 398 -16.14 7.70 -7.67
CA ASN A 398 -16.81 7.92 -8.94
C ASN A 398 -18.32 7.71 -8.80
N PRO A 399 -19.07 8.68 -8.24
CA PRO A 399 -20.48 8.52 -7.89
C PRO A 399 -21.38 8.29 -9.10
N HIS A 400 -21.07 8.84 -10.28
CA HIS A 400 -21.85 8.57 -11.50
C HIS A 400 -21.68 7.12 -11.95
N LEU A 401 -20.45 6.61 -11.97
CA LEU A 401 -20.19 5.21 -12.27
C LEU A 401 -20.89 4.31 -11.22
N LEU A 402 -20.67 4.59 -9.93
CA LEU A 402 -21.18 3.79 -8.83
C LEU A 402 -22.72 3.66 -8.87
N SER A 403 -23.43 4.76 -9.10
CA SER A 403 -24.90 4.77 -9.12
C SER A 403 -25.50 3.98 -10.29
N ASN A 404 -24.80 3.92 -11.43
CA ASN A 404 -25.25 3.23 -12.63
C ASN A 404 -24.78 1.78 -12.73
N LEU A 405 -23.75 1.39 -11.96
CA LEU A 405 -23.29 0.00 -11.95
C LEU A 405 -24.33 -0.92 -11.31
N PRO A 406 -24.78 -1.98 -11.97
CA PRO A 406 -25.52 -3.05 -11.31
C PRO A 406 -24.66 -3.78 -10.26
N ALA A 407 -25.32 -4.23 -9.19
CA ALA A 407 -24.69 -4.97 -8.11
C ALA A 407 -25.26 -6.41 -8.04
N PRO A 408 -24.45 -7.41 -7.63
CA PRO A 408 -23.07 -7.31 -7.17
C PRO A 408 -22.04 -7.18 -8.31
N LEU A 409 -20.93 -6.46 -8.06
CA LEU A 409 -19.79 -6.39 -8.97
C LEU A 409 -18.49 -6.57 -8.18
N LEU A 410 -17.61 -7.43 -8.65
CA LEU A 410 -16.26 -7.61 -8.13
C LEU A 410 -15.27 -6.78 -8.95
N SER A 411 -14.48 -5.93 -8.32
CA SER A 411 -13.30 -5.28 -8.91
C SER A 411 -12.04 -5.89 -8.29
N LEU A 412 -11.22 -6.57 -9.09
CA LEU A 412 -10.03 -7.31 -8.65
C LEU A 412 -8.79 -6.82 -9.40
N ALA A 413 -7.68 -6.68 -8.69
CA ALA A 413 -6.43 -6.27 -9.30
C ALA A 413 -5.25 -7.13 -8.81
N SER A 414 -4.29 -7.40 -9.71
CA SER A 414 -3.04 -8.05 -9.34
C SER A 414 -2.08 -7.08 -8.64
N TYR A 415 -2.10 -5.78 -9.04
CA TYR A 415 -1.36 -4.71 -8.38
C TYR A 415 -2.22 -3.47 -8.17
N GLN A 416 -2.06 -2.81 -7.02
CA GLN A 416 -2.57 -1.47 -6.77
C GLN A 416 -1.42 -0.48 -6.57
N LEU A 417 -1.45 0.62 -7.31
CA LEU A 417 -0.41 1.66 -7.27
C LEU A 417 -0.66 2.68 -6.14
N ALA A 418 -1.91 2.78 -5.69
CA ALA A 418 -2.34 3.66 -4.60
C ALA A 418 -3.43 2.98 -3.74
N GLY A 419 -3.13 1.77 -3.22
CA GLY A 419 -4.07 1.01 -2.39
C GLY A 419 -4.45 1.75 -1.11
N ARG A 420 -5.70 1.60 -0.66
CA ARG A 420 -6.25 2.31 0.49
C ARG A 420 -6.54 1.40 1.67
N GLY A 421 -6.25 1.89 2.88
CA GLY A 421 -6.69 1.35 4.15
C GLY A 421 -7.67 2.31 4.85
N ARG A 422 -7.99 2.07 6.13
CA ARG A 422 -8.86 2.95 6.93
C ARG A 422 -8.17 4.29 7.23
N GLY A 423 -8.95 5.37 7.21
CA GLY A 423 -8.45 6.73 7.44
C GLY A 423 -7.44 7.14 6.38
N SER A 424 -6.27 7.60 6.80
CA SER A 424 -5.13 7.96 5.94
C SER A 424 -4.17 6.79 5.64
N ASN A 425 -4.49 5.56 6.11
CA ASN A 425 -3.64 4.40 5.90
C ASN A 425 -3.59 4.01 4.42
N VAL A 426 -2.40 3.59 4.00
CA VAL A 426 -2.18 3.04 2.67
C VAL A 426 -2.10 1.52 2.77
N TRP A 427 -2.80 0.81 1.87
CA TRP A 427 -2.66 -0.63 1.70
C TRP A 427 -1.58 -0.91 0.67
N LEU A 428 -0.61 -1.69 1.07
CA LEU A 428 0.52 -2.06 0.24
C LEU A 428 0.23 -3.36 -0.49
N SER A 429 0.52 -3.36 -1.76
CA SER A 429 0.11 -4.42 -2.69
C SER A 429 1.32 -5.06 -3.38
N PRO A 430 2.24 -5.69 -2.63
CA PRO A 430 3.36 -6.40 -3.24
C PRO A 430 2.87 -7.63 -4.02
N SER A 431 3.72 -8.15 -4.90
CA SER A 431 3.41 -9.38 -5.65
C SER A 431 2.98 -10.50 -4.71
N GLY A 432 1.91 -11.20 -5.08
CA GLY A 432 1.33 -12.26 -4.26
C GLY A 432 0.24 -11.80 -3.28
N CYS A 433 -0.13 -10.52 -3.29
CA CYS A 433 -1.26 -10.00 -2.53
C CYS A 433 -2.55 -10.12 -3.35
N LEU A 434 -3.57 -10.78 -2.80
CA LEU A 434 -4.93 -10.78 -3.35
C LEU A 434 -5.65 -9.51 -2.88
N GLN A 435 -6.17 -8.72 -3.81
CA GLN A 435 -6.77 -7.43 -3.52
C GLN A 435 -7.92 -7.13 -4.45
N PHE A 436 -9.03 -6.75 -3.85
CA PHE A 436 -10.27 -6.52 -4.58
C PHE A 436 -11.23 -5.64 -3.79
N SER A 437 -12.27 -5.17 -4.47
CA SER A 437 -13.43 -4.49 -3.87
C SER A 437 -14.72 -5.06 -4.44
N ILE A 438 -15.72 -5.25 -3.59
CA ILE A 438 -17.04 -5.75 -3.98
C ILE A 438 -18.04 -4.61 -3.83
N LEU A 439 -18.81 -4.34 -4.88
CA LEU A 439 -19.98 -3.48 -4.83
C LEU A 439 -21.21 -4.31 -4.50
N LEU A 440 -21.92 -3.92 -3.45
CA LEU A 440 -23.25 -4.43 -3.09
C LEU A 440 -24.24 -3.26 -2.99
N ARG A 441 -25.53 -3.55 -3.11
CA ARG A 441 -26.60 -2.54 -2.96
C ARG A 441 -27.75 -3.11 -2.17
N VAL A 442 -28.23 -2.36 -1.17
CA VAL A 442 -29.38 -2.71 -0.35
C VAL A 442 -30.37 -1.54 -0.25
N SER A 443 -31.63 -1.85 0.03
CA SER A 443 -32.65 -0.83 0.36
C SER A 443 -32.65 -0.56 1.86
N LEU A 444 -32.74 0.71 2.25
CA LEU A 444 -32.88 1.10 3.67
C LEU A 444 -34.20 0.66 4.30
N SER A 445 -35.24 0.38 3.48
CA SER A 445 -36.50 -0.20 3.99
C SER A 445 -36.31 -1.61 4.54
N ASP A 446 -35.36 -2.35 3.97
CA ASP A 446 -35.16 -3.77 4.27
C ASP A 446 -33.98 -3.98 5.22
N PHE A 447 -33.05 -3.01 5.24
CA PHE A 447 -31.79 -3.13 5.96
C PHE A 447 -31.51 -1.89 6.83
N PRO A 448 -31.63 -1.97 8.17
CA PRO A 448 -31.37 -0.85 9.07
C PRO A 448 -29.93 -0.34 8.98
N GLY A 449 -29.75 0.98 8.84
CA GLY A 449 -28.44 1.61 8.63
C GLY A 449 -27.41 1.35 9.75
N ASN A 450 -27.87 1.19 11.01
CA ASN A 450 -26.99 0.87 12.14
C ASN A 450 -26.38 -0.55 12.07
N LYS A 451 -26.91 -1.43 11.22
CA LYS A 451 -26.38 -2.79 11.00
C LYS A 451 -25.24 -2.85 9.97
N LEU A 452 -25.02 -1.77 9.23
CA LEU A 452 -23.94 -1.70 8.24
C LEU A 452 -22.54 -1.90 8.84
N VAL A 453 -22.35 -1.57 10.12
CA VAL A 453 -21.08 -1.80 10.83
C VAL A 453 -20.67 -3.28 10.85
N PHE A 454 -21.65 -4.20 10.87
CA PHE A 454 -21.36 -5.63 10.90
C PHE A 454 -20.84 -6.20 9.58
N LEU A 455 -20.94 -5.45 8.49
CA LEU A 455 -20.45 -5.90 7.18
C LEU A 455 -18.93 -6.19 7.18
N GLN A 456 -18.16 -5.35 7.85
CA GLN A 456 -16.72 -5.61 7.98
C GLN A 456 -16.41 -6.87 8.78
N TYR A 457 -17.22 -7.20 9.79
CA TYR A 457 -17.05 -8.41 10.61
C TYR A 457 -17.49 -9.66 9.85
N LEU A 458 -18.64 -9.58 9.18
CA LEU A 458 -19.16 -10.66 8.36
C LEU A 458 -18.19 -11.02 7.23
N PHE A 459 -17.68 -9.99 6.52
CA PHE A 459 -16.75 -10.20 5.42
C PHE A 459 -15.40 -10.76 5.91
N ALA A 460 -14.85 -10.21 6.98
CA ALA A 460 -13.62 -10.72 7.58
C ALA A 460 -13.78 -12.18 8.06
N LEU A 461 -14.95 -12.53 8.63
CA LEU A 461 -15.28 -13.90 9.01
C LEU A 461 -15.34 -14.83 7.79
N ALA A 462 -15.96 -14.39 6.70
CA ALA A 462 -16.02 -15.14 5.46
C ALA A 462 -14.62 -15.44 4.89
N VAL A 463 -13.70 -14.46 4.96
CA VAL A 463 -12.29 -14.66 4.56
C VAL A 463 -11.61 -15.73 5.43
N VAL A 464 -11.79 -15.69 6.74
CA VAL A 464 -11.20 -16.69 7.66
C VAL A 464 -11.78 -18.08 7.39
N GLU A 465 -13.09 -18.22 7.19
CA GLU A 465 -13.73 -19.49 6.87
C GLU A 465 -13.34 -20.00 5.48
N ALA A 466 -13.15 -19.12 4.49
CA ALA A 466 -12.60 -19.50 3.20
C ALA A 466 -11.17 -20.04 3.31
N CYS A 467 -10.32 -19.45 4.16
CA CYS A 467 -8.98 -19.97 4.41
C CYS A 467 -8.98 -21.38 5.04
N ARG A 468 -10.07 -21.79 5.69
CA ARG A 468 -10.23 -23.12 6.29
C ARG A 468 -10.70 -24.18 5.30
N ASP A 469 -11.14 -23.77 4.13
CA ASP A 469 -11.57 -24.70 3.10
C ASP A 469 -10.40 -25.53 2.57
N GLU A 470 -10.70 -26.79 2.16
CA GLU A 470 -9.71 -27.75 1.66
C GLU A 470 -9.01 -27.24 0.38
N THR A 471 -9.69 -26.42 -0.42
CA THR A 471 -9.14 -25.84 -1.66
C THR A 471 -8.18 -24.67 -1.41
N VAL A 472 -8.08 -24.18 -0.15
CA VAL A 472 -7.19 -23.09 0.25
C VAL A 472 -6.10 -23.62 1.19
N LEU A 473 -6.33 -23.63 2.50
CA LEU A 473 -5.36 -24.13 3.49
C LEU A 473 -5.80 -25.43 4.18
N GLY A 474 -7.09 -25.69 4.17
CA GLY A 474 -7.76 -26.73 4.93
C GLY A 474 -7.91 -26.39 6.42
N PRO A 475 -8.73 -27.16 7.16
CA PRO A 475 -9.16 -26.84 8.52
C PRO A 475 -7.99 -26.63 9.49
N LYS A 476 -6.95 -27.46 9.44
CA LYS A 476 -5.81 -27.43 10.37
C LYS A 476 -4.93 -26.19 10.20
N ALA A 477 -4.56 -25.86 8.96
CA ALA A 477 -3.73 -24.69 8.69
C ALA A 477 -4.55 -23.40 8.74
N GLY A 478 -5.79 -23.43 8.23
CA GLY A 478 -6.72 -22.31 8.30
C GLY A 478 -7.12 -21.94 9.73
N ASP A 479 -6.99 -22.88 10.70
CA ASP A 479 -7.22 -22.56 12.12
C ASP A 479 -6.16 -21.60 12.72
N LYS A 480 -5.06 -21.38 12.01
CA LYS A 480 -4.06 -20.39 12.38
C LYS A 480 -4.46 -18.96 11.95
N ILE A 481 -5.50 -18.82 11.12
CA ILE A 481 -5.98 -17.51 10.68
C ILE A 481 -6.99 -17.00 11.70
N ARG A 482 -6.80 -15.76 12.13
CA ARG A 482 -7.57 -15.13 13.21
C ARG A 482 -8.00 -13.71 12.84
N LEU A 483 -9.07 -13.27 13.48
CA LEU A 483 -9.60 -11.91 13.37
C LEU A 483 -9.06 -11.03 14.49
N LYS A 484 -8.56 -9.86 14.13
CA LYS A 484 -8.29 -8.78 15.07
C LYS A 484 -9.33 -7.69 14.87
N TRP A 485 -10.17 -7.48 15.88
CA TRP A 485 -11.16 -6.42 15.84
C TRP A 485 -10.50 -5.05 15.59
N PRO A 486 -11.09 -4.15 14.78
CA PRO A 486 -12.38 -4.36 14.11
C PRO A 486 -12.30 -4.96 12.69
N ASN A 487 -11.15 -4.94 12.02
CA ASN A 487 -11.10 -5.15 10.57
C ASN A 487 -9.83 -5.83 10.04
N ASP A 488 -8.99 -6.35 10.92
CA ASP A 488 -7.72 -6.93 10.52
C ASP A 488 -7.73 -8.47 10.56
N ILE A 489 -6.99 -9.08 9.64
CA ILE A 489 -6.79 -10.53 9.55
C ILE A 489 -5.34 -10.84 9.87
N TYR A 490 -5.13 -11.77 10.80
CA TYR A 490 -3.83 -12.17 11.33
C TYR A 490 -3.59 -13.66 11.11
N ALA A 491 -2.32 -14.04 11.00
CA ALA A 491 -1.88 -15.43 10.99
C ALA A 491 -0.98 -15.71 12.20
N SER A 492 -1.17 -16.85 12.86
CA SER A 492 -0.24 -17.38 13.87
C SER A 492 0.90 -18.11 13.17
N VAL A 493 2.13 -17.61 13.33
CA VAL A 493 3.35 -18.23 12.77
C VAL A 493 4.16 -19.00 13.79
N GLY A 494 3.76 -18.98 15.07
CA GLY A 494 4.37 -19.68 16.20
C GLY A 494 3.36 -19.97 17.30
N MET A 495 3.82 -20.19 18.54
CA MET A 495 2.95 -20.57 19.67
C MET A 495 2.64 -19.39 20.62
N GLY A 496 3.33 -18.28 20.50
CA GLY A 496 3.17 -17.12 21.37
C GLY A 496 2.20 -16.08 20.83
N ARG A 497 1.75 -15.14 21.69
CA ARG A 497 1.00 -13.97 21.25
C ARG A 497 1.82 -13.07 20.33
N ASP A 498 3.13 -13.01 20.55
CA ASP A 498 4.06 -12.24 19.73
C ASP A 498 4.27 -12.83 18.33
N ASP A 499 3.76 -14.02 18.07
CA ASP A 499 3.87 -14.71 16.79
C ASP A 499 2.71 -14.44 15.81
N TYR A 500 1.75 -13.60 16.20
CA TYR A 500 0.71 -13.17 15.27
C TYR A 500 1.22 -12.08 14.32
N ARG A 501 0.97 -12.27 13.02
CA ARG A 501 1.34 -11.32 11.96
C ARG A 501 0.11 -10.93 11.17
N LYS A 502 -0.02 -9.64 10.88
CA LYS A 502 -1.08 -9.14 10.01
C LYS A 502 -0.86 -9.65 8.59
N ILE A 503 -1.87 -10.30 8.03
CA ILE A 503 -1.85 -10.82 6.65
C ILE A 503 -2.95 -10.22 5.79
N GLY A 504 -3.92 -9.51 6.35
CA GLY A 504 -5.00 -8.91 5.61
C GLY A 504 -5.75 -7.83 6.38
N GLY A 505 -6.65 -7.17 5.67
CA GLY A 505 -7.54 -6.17 6.24
C GLY A 505 -8.74 -5.91 5.35
N VAL A 506 -9.81 -5.41 5.96
CA VAL A 506 -11.09 -5.09 5.32
C VAL A 506 -11.38 -3.59 5.47
N LEU A 507 -11.84 -2.96 4.40
CA LEU A 507 -12.28 -1.57 4.36
C LEU A 507 -13.70 -1.51 3.79
N VAL A 508 -14.64 -0.95 4.53
CA VAL A 508 -16.02 -0.79 4.08
C VAL A 508 -16.37 0.68 3.98
N ASN A 509 -16.81 1.10 2.79
CA ASN A 509 -17.35 2.42 2.54
C ASN A 509 -18.81 2.29 2.13
N THR A 510 -19.64 3.25 2.54
CA THR A 510 -21.06 3.28 2.23
C THR A 510 -21.46 4.64 1.67
N SER A 511 -22.29 4.63 0.62
CA SER A 511 -22.89 5.83 0.02
C SER A 511 -24.41 5.71 0.03
N PHE A 512 -25.08 6.76 0.45
CA PHE A 512 -26.55 6.79 0.60
C PHE A 512 -27.15 7.63 -0.54
N SER A 513 -28.04 7.04 -1.30
CA SER A 513 -28.74 7.73 -2.39
C SER A 513 -30.11 7.11 -2.65
N GLY A 514 -31.16 7.94 -2.72
CA GLY A 514 -32.52 7.52 -3.13
C GLY A 514 -33.11 6.38 -2.31
N GLY A 515 -32.84 6.32 -1.00
CA GLY A 515 -33.33 5.23 -0.12
C GLY A 515 -32.56 3.91 -0.27
N LYS A 516 -31.49 3.90 -1.07
CA LYS A 516 -30.57 2.78 -1.24
C LYS A 516 -29.22 3.10 -0.61
N VAL A 517 -28.48 2.04 -0.28
CA VAL A 517 -27.09 2.13 0.19
C VAL A 517 -26.23 1.33 -0.77
N ASP A 518 -25.28 2.01 -1.40
CA ASP A 518 -24.17 1.38 -2.09
C ASP A 518 -23.07 1.07 -1.07
N ILE A 519 -22.65 -0.18 -1.05
CA ILE A 519 -21.68 -0.70 -0.10
C ILE A 519 -20.46 -1.17 -0.91
N VAL A 520 -19.30 -0.59 -0.66
CA VAL A 520 -18.04 -0.99 -1.28
C VAL A 520 -17.14 -1.62 -0.22
N ILE A 521 -16.94 -2.94 -0.32
CA ILE A 521 -16.12 -3.72 0.61
C ILE A 521 -14.78 -4.00 -0.06
N GLY A 522 -13.71 -3.33 0.39
CA GLY A 522 -12.34 -3.61 -0.04
C GLY A 522 -11.67 -4.63 0.86
N CYS A 523 -10.91 -5.54 0.26
CA CYS A 523 -10.10 -6.52 0.96
C CYS A 523 -8.70 -6.60 0.34
N GLY A 524 -7.70 -6.62 1.21
CA GLY A 524 -6.33 -7.00 0.88
C GLY A 524 -5.93 -8.21 1.72
N LEU A 525 -5.42 -9.27 1.09
CA LEU A 525 -4.98 -10.49 1.75
C LEU A 525 -3.65 -10.98 1.16
N ASN A 526 -2.66 -11.17 1.99
CA ASN A 526 -1.38 -11.76 1.60
C ASN A 526 -1.56 -13.28 1.38
N VAL A 527 -1.51 -13.71 0.12
CA VAL A 527 -1.74 -15.11 -0.28
C VAL A 527 -0.43 -15.78 -0.69
N LEU A 528 0.20 -15.30 -1.77
CA LEU A 528 1.40 -15.90 -2.37
C LEU A 528 2.67 -15.05 -2.12
N ASN A 529 2.63 -14.06 -1.24
CA ASN A 529 3.78 -13.25 -0.92
C ASN A 529 4.92 -14.08 -0.33
N LEU A 530 6.13 -13.77 -0.73
CA LEU A 530 7.34 -14.41 -0.20
C LEU A 530 7.81 -13.73 1.10
N PRO A 531 8.59 -14.42 1.96
CA PRO A 531 9.25 -13.78 3.08
C PRO A 531 10.04 -12.53 2.65
N PRO A 532 10.10 -11.49 3.48
CA PRO A 532 9.67 -11.44 4.89
C PRO A 532 8.18 -11.13 5.12
N ILE A 533 7.36 -11.02 4.06
CA ILE A 533 5.92 -10.78 4.18
C ILE A 533 5.25 -12.08 4.61
N THR A 534 4.53 -12.05 5.72
CA THR A 534 3.71 -13.20 6.15
C THR A 534 2.49 -13.34 5.24
N SER A 535 2.25 -14.57 4.76
CA SER A 535 1.18 -14.90 3.83
C SER A 535 0.65 -16.31 4.03
N LEU A 536 -0.44 -16.67 3.34
CA LEU A 536 -1.03 -18.00 3.40
C LEU A 536 -0.08 -19.08 2.89
N THR A 537 0.76 -18.77 1.88
CA THR A 537 1.74 -19.71 1.32
C THR A 537 2.68 -20.33 2.38
N GLN A 538 3.04 -19.56 3.41
CA GLN A 538 3.93 -20.04 4.47
C GLN A 538 3.23 -20.98 5.47
N LEU A 539 1.91 -21.02 5.44
CA LEU A 539 1.08 -21.93 6.25
C LEU A 539 0.60 -23.14 5.44
N HIS A 540 0.75 -23.08 4.12
CA HIS A 540 0.27 -24.11 3.20
C HIS A 540 1.16 -25.37 3.29
N SER A 541 0.55 -26.55 3.27
CA SER A 541 1.28 -27.81 3.27
C SER A 541 1.71 -28.20 1.86
N SER A 542 2.95 -28.61 1.69
CA SER A 542 3.49 -29.13 0.42
C SER A 542 2.81 -30.40 -0.09
N THR A 543 2.00 -31.07 0.72
CA THR A 543 1.26 -32.28 0.35
C THR A 543 -0.08 -32.00 -0.32
N ARG A 544 -0.49 -30.72 -0.41
CA ARG A 544 -1.74 -30.28 -1.04
C ARG A 544 -1.50 -29.73 -2.44
N GLU A 545 -2.59 -29.58 -3.21
CA GLU A 545 -2.57 -28.79 -4.45
C GLU A 545 -2.02 -27.39 -4.14
N SER A 546 -1.30 -26.81 -5.11
CA SER A 546 -0.70 -25.49 -4.95
C SER A 546 -1.77 -24.43 -4.63
N LEU A 547 -1.51 -23.62 -3.63
CA LEU A 547 -2.34 -22.46 -3.31
C LEU A 547 -2.40 -21.51 -4.52
N SER A 548 -3.58 -20.99 -4.85
CA SER A 548 -3.77 -20.08 -5.97
C SER A 548 -4.61 -18.87 -5.57
N MET A 549 -4.35 -17.75 -6.23
CA MET A 549 -5.12 -16.51 -6.07
C MET A 549 -6.57 -16.72 -6.47
N GLU A 550 -6.78 -17.42 -7.60
CA GLU A 550 -8.07 -17.63 -8.20
C GLU A 550 -8.97 -18.49 -7.32
N ARG A 551 -8.46 -19.61 -6.81
CA ARG A 551 -9.21 -20.48 -5.89
C ARG A 551 -9.52 -19.78 -4.57
N THR A 552 -8.55 -19.05 -4.04
CA THR A 552 -8.73 -18.28 -2.80
C THR A 552 -9.81 -17.20 -2.98
N ALA A 553 -9.74 -16.43 -4.06
CA ALA A 553 -10.74 -15.41 -4.38
C ALA A 553 -12.14 -16.02 -4.56
N ALA A 554 -12.24 -17.11 -5.34
CA ALA A 554 -13.49 -17.82 -5.60
C ALA A 554 -14.14 -18.32 -4.30
N MET A 555 -13.38 -18.95 -3.42
CA MET A 555 -13.88 -19.44 -2.14
C MET A 555 -14.33 -18.30 -1.22
N ILE A 556 -13.58 -17.19 -1.17
CA ILE A 556 -13.99 -16.00 -0.40
C ILE A 556 -15.33 -15.47 -0.91
N MET A 557 -15.52 -15.36 -2.24
CA MET A 557 -16.79 -14.88 -2.83
C MET A 557 -17.96 -15.78 -2.47
N ALA A 558 -17.80 -17.11 -2.62
CA ALA A 558 -18.86 -18.06 -2.31
C ALA A 558 -19.21 -18.09 -0.81
N LYS A 559 -18.21 -18.13 0.07
CA LYS A 559 -18.43 -18.08 1.54
C LYS A 559 -19.14 -16.80 1.95
N PHE A 560 -18.69 -15.67 1.41
CA PHE A 560 -19.32 -14.40 1.73
C PHE A 560 -20.75 -14.31 1.19
N GLU A 561 -21.03 -14.78 -0.03
CA GLU A 561 -22.39 -14.79 -0.59
C GLU A 561 -23.33 -15.65 0.27
N SER A 562 -22.88 -16.82 0.72
CA SER A 562 -23.65 -17.69 1.63
C SER A 562 -23.99 -16.96 2.94
N MET A 563 -23.01 -16.35 3.58
CA MET A 563 -23.22 -15.59 4.82
C MET A 563 -24.05 -14.31 4.58
N TRP A 564 -23.81 -13.61 3.48
CA TRP A 564 -24.54 -12.41 3.08
C TRP A 564 -26.02 -12.68 2.89
N THR A 565 -26.37 -13.78 2.26
CA THR A 565 -27.77 -14.20 2.04
C THR A 565 -28.52 -14.37 3.37
N ILE A 566 -27.88 -15.02 4.36
CA ILE A 566 -28.44 -15.18 5.71
C ILE A 566 -28.57 -13.82 6.39
N PHE A 567 -27.52 -13.00 6.34
CA PHE A 567 -27.47 -11.69 7.00
C PHE A 567 -28.55 -10.72 6.48
N VAL A 568 -28.79 -10.69 5.17
CA VAL A 568 -29.85 -9.89 4.56
C VAL A 568 -31.22 -10.43 4.96
N LYS A 569 -31.42 -11.75 4.91
CA LYS A 569 -32.67 -12.39 5.34
C LYS A 569 -33.01 -12.08 6.80
N GLU A 570 -32.00 -11.98 7.67
CA GLU A 570 -32.13 -11.62 9.08
C GLU A 570 -32.07 -10.09 9.31
N ARG A 571 -32.27 -9.28 8.25
CA ARG A 571 -32.30 -7.82 8.29
C ARG A 571 -31.09 -7.19 8.98
N GLY A 572 -29.89 -7.75 8.72
CA GLY A 572 -28.63 -7.26 9.26
C GLY A 572 -28.31 -7.72 10.68
N SER A 573 -29.02 -8.69 11.22
CA SER A 573 -28.68 -9.29 12.51
C SER A 573 -27.37 -10.07 12.41
N PHE A 574 -26.43 -9.78 13.31
CA PHE A 574 -25.17 -10.52 13.40
C PHE A 574 -25.26 -11.73 14.35
N GLN A 575 -26.42 -11.96 14.95
CA GLN A 575 -26.59 -12.98 16.01
C GLN A 575 -26.19 -14.37 15.53
N SER A 576 -26.58 -14.77 14.33
CA SER A 576 -26.26 -16.08 13.75
C SER A 576 -24.76 -16.30 13.51
N PHE A 577 -23.96 -15.24 13.48
CA PHE A 577 -22.52 -15.28 13.24
C PHE A 577 -21.67 -14.99 14.49
N ASN A 578 -22.29 -14.48 15.56
CA ASN A 578 -21.58 -13.97 16.73
C ASN A 578 -20.65 -15.01 17.35
N ASP A 579 -21.15 -16.21 17.64
CA ASP A 579 -20.37 -17.27 18.29
C ASP A 579 -19.20 -17.74 17.42
N LEU A 580 -19.44 -17.84 16.10
CA LEU A 580 -18.39 -18.18 15.15
C LEU A 580 -17.34 -17.07 15.08
N TYR A 581 -17.75 -15.80 15.07
CA TYR A 581 -16.85 -14.65 15.08
C TYR A 581 -15.96 -14.65 16.33
N LEU A 582 -16.55 -14.80 17.51
CA LEU A 582 -15.82 -14.88 18.78
C LEU A 582 -14.90 -16.13 18.87
N LYS A 583 -15.25 -17.22 18.20
CA LYS A 583 -14.37 -18.38 18.06
C LYS A 583 -13.14 -18.09 17.19
N ARG A 584 -13.26 -17.20 16.21
CA ARG A 584 -12.19 -16.88 15.23
C ARG A 584 -11.36 -15.66 15.59
N TRP A 585 -11.80 -14.83 16.54
CA TRP A 585 -11.06 -13.63 16.90
C TRP A 585 -9.93 -13.87 17.92
N LEU A 586 -9.11 -12.84 18.14
CA LEU A 586 -7.93 -12.91 19.01
C LEU A 586 -8.20 -12.46 20.46
N HIS A 587 -9.43 -11.96 20.76
CA HIS A 587 -9.64 -11.11 21.92
C HIS A 587 -10.39 -11.78 23.09
N SER A 588 -10.83 -13.04 22.97
CA SER A 588 -11.53 -13.73 24.07
C SER A 588 -10.73 -13.69 25.35
N ASP A 589 -11.34 -13.19 26.42
CA ASP A 589 -10.75 -13.09 27.77
C ASP A 589 -9.45 -12.26 27.87
N GLN A 590 -9.13 -11.45 26.87
CA GLN A 590 -7.93 -10.64 26.88
C GLN A 590 -8.04 -9.54 27.94
N LEU A 591 -7.08 -9.53 28.88
CA LEU A 591 -6.91 -8.42 29.82
C LEU A 591 -6.16 -7.29 29.15
N VAL A 592 -6.73 -6.08 29.18
CA VAL A 592 -6.14 -4.87 28.57
C VAL A 592 -6.25 -3.70 29.53
N THR A 593 -5.37 -2.71 29.36
CA THR A 593 -5.39 -1.49 30.18
C THR A 593 -5.95 -0.33 29.35
N LEU A 594 -7.02 0.29 29.84
CA LEU A 594 -7.55 1.54 29.30
C LEU A 594 -6.69 2.69 29.81
N THR A 595 -5.96 3.36 28.93
CA THR A 595 -5.19 4.55 29.26
C THR A 595 -5.98 5.83 28.99
N THR A 596 -7.23 5.69 28.54
CA THR A 596 -8.18 6.79 28.32
C THR A 596 -8.88 7.25 29.60
N THR A 597 -8.72 6.50 30.70
CA THR A 597 -9.29 6.80 32.01
C THR A 597 -8.17 7.19 32.99
N THR A 598 -8.50 8.05 33.97
CA THR A 598 -7.57 8.38 35.06
C THR A 598 -8.27 8.08 36.41
N PRO A 599 -7.78 7.13 37.20
CA PRO A 599 -6.63 6.26 36.95
C PRO A 599 -6.85 5.26 35.80
N HIS A 600 -5.77 4.74 35.22
CA HIS A 600 -5.82 3.69 34.22
C HIS A 600 -6.61 2.49 34.73
N THR A 601 -7.51 1.96 33.91
CA THR A 601 -8.42 0.88 34.31
C THR A 601 -8.07 -0.42 33.56
N ALA A 602 -7.82 -1.48 34.32
CA ALA A 602 -7.70 -2.82 33.74
C ALA A 602 -9.10 -3.36 33.42
N VAL A 603 -9.29 -3.82 32.18
CA VAL A 603 -10.57 -4.38 31.69
C VAL A 603 -10.35 -5.67 30.96
N ARG A 604 -11.34 -6.55 30.99
CA ARG A 604 -11.37 -7.82 30.26
C ARG A 604 -12.32 -7.73 29.09
N ILE A 605 -11.83 -8.11 27.91
CA ILE A 605 -12.65 -8.14 26.68
C ILE A 605 -13.56 -9.35 26.73
N VAL A 606 -14.89 -9.13 26.57
CA VAL A 606 -15.91 -10.17 26.68
C VAL A 606 -16.70 -10.39 25.39
N GLY A 607 -16.67 -9.47 24.45
CA GLY A 607 -17.40 -9.63 23.19
C GLY A 607 -17.52 -8.33 22.38
N ILE A 608 -18.56 -8.32 21.54
CA ILE A 608 -19.01 -7.14 20.80
C ILE A 608 -20.48 -6.87 21.08
N THR A 609 -20.91 -5.62 21.00
CA THR A 609 -22.32 -5.26 21.19
C THR A 609 -23.15 -5.68 19.98
N SER A 610 -24.41 -6.07 20.20
CA SER A 610 -25.32 -6.58 19.16
C SER A 610 -25.94 -5.47 18.28
N ASP A 611 -25.80 -4.21 18.68
CA ASP A 611 -26.40 -3.04 18.02
C ASP A 611 -25.40 -2.29 17.13
N TYR A 612 -24.22 -1.92 17.66
CA TYR A 612 -23.19 -1.12 16.99
C TYR A 612 -21.86 -1.84 16.82
N GLY A 613 -21.74 -3.11 17.23
CA GLY A 613 -20.49 -3.87 17.09
C GLY A 613 -19.31 -3.29 17.89
N LEU A 614 -19.58 -2.54 18.96
CA LEU A 614 -18.55 -1.97 19.82
C LEU A 614 -17.83 -3.09 20.57
N LEU A 615 -16.55 -2.87 20.88
CA LEU A 615 -15.79 -3.81 21.69
C LEU A 615 -16.29 -3.72 23.14
N ARG A 616 -16.85 -4.82 23.65
CA ARG A 616 -17.40 -4.88 25.00
C ARG A 616 -16.38 -5.39 26.01
N THR A 617 -16.21 -4.63 27.09
CA THR A 617 -15.27 -4.97 28.17
C THR A 617 -15.93 -4.87 29.53
N ILE A 618 -15.34 -5.58 30.52
CA ILE A 618 -15.73 -5.54 31.93
C ILE A 618 -14.51 -5.11 32.76
N PRO A 619 -14.64 -4.16 33.72
CA PRO A 619 -13.56 -3.81 34.63
C PRO A 619 -13.07 -5.02 35.43
N GLU A 620 -11.74 -5.20 35.51
CA GLU A 620 -11.15 -6.25 36.36
C GLU A 620 -11.20 -5.77 37.81
N ARG A 621 -12.01 -6.44 38.64
CA ARG A 621 -12.18 -6.10 40.06
C ARG A 621 -11.07 -6.75 40.89
N SER A 622 -10.30 -5.96 41.61
CA SER A 622 -9.35 -6.45 42.62
C SER A 622 -10.13 -6.80 43.91
N GLY A 623 -10.20 -8.09 44.25
CA GLY A 623 -10.70 -8.53 45.55
C GLY A 623 -12.05 -9.26 45.57
N MET A 624 -12.42 -9.82 46.71
CA MET A 624 -13.50 -10.78 47.02
C MET A 624 -14.95 -10.42 46.59
N SER A 625 -15.21 -9.43 45.76
CA SER A 625 -16.57 -9.00 45.38
C SER A 625 -17.12 -9.69 44.13
N ARG A 626 -16.84 -11.00 43.94
CA ARG A 626 -17.39 -11.79 42.81
C ARG A 626 -18.88 -12.15 42.93
N PHE A 627 -19.55 -11.79 44.02
CA PHE A 627 -20.90 -12.30 44.37
C PHE A 627 -21.95 -11.22 44.62
N SER A 628 -21.77 -9.97 44.22
CA SER A 628 -22.88 -9.03 44.25
C SER A 628 -23.54 -8.97 42.85
N GLY A 629 -24.73 -9.56 42.71
CA GLY A 629 -25.56 -9.54 41.50
C GLY A 629 -26.12 -8.15 41.20
N ARG A 630 -25.25 -7.17 40.99
CA ARG A 630 -25.57 -5.90 40.35
C ARG A 630 -25.16 -6.01 38.89
N ASP A 631 -25.93 -5.37 38.01
CA ASP A 631 -25.66 -5.28 36.58
C ASP A 631 -24.17 -5.08 36.34
N GLU A 632 -23.58 -5.95 35.50
CA GLU A 632 -22.18 -5.81 35.13
C GLU A 632 -21.99 -4.47 34.44
N ASP A 633 -21.12 -3.60 34.98
CA ASP A 633 -20.79 -2.31 34.40
C ASP A 633 -19.93 -2.54 33.14
N TYR A 634 -20.58 -2.69 31.99
CA TYR A 634 -19.88 -2.82 30.71
C TYR A 634 -19.27 -1.49 30.28
N ILE A 635 -18.08 -1.54 29.74
CA ILE A 635 -17.44 -0.44 29.03
C ILE A 635 -17.35 -0.82 27.55
N ASP A 636 -18.15 -0.14 26.73
CA ASP A 636 -18.20 -0.37 25.28
C ASP A 636 -17.30 0.65 24.56
N LEU A 637 -16.38 0.16 23.70
CA LEU A 637 -15.31 0.93 23.09
C LEU A 637 -15.49 1.03 21.57
N GLN A 638 -15.36 2.24 21.03
CA GLN A 638 -15.50 2.53 19.61
C GLN A 638 -14.17 2.30 18.86
N PRO A 639 -14.20 1.81 17.60
CA PRO A 639 -12.99 1.58 16.81
C PRO A 639 -12.30 2.87 16.37
N ASP A 640 -13.02 3.96 16.19
CA ASP A 640 -12.50 5.22 15.64
C ASP A 640 -11.93 6.17 16.70
N GLY A 641 -12.40 6.06 17.93
CA GLY A 641 -11.90 6.85 19.08
C GLY A 641 -10.70 6.23 19.80
N ASN A 642 -10.40 4.96 19.56
CA ASN A 642 -9.41 4.20 20.30
C ASN A 642 -8.39 3.52 19.39
N SER A 643 -7.13 3.50 19.83
CA SER A 643 -6.05 2.71 19.23
C SER A 643 -5.82 1.46 20.08
N PHE A 644 -5.95 0.29 19.47
CA PHE A 644 -5.76 -0.98 20.13
C PHE A 644 -4.39 -1.56 19.81
N ASP A 645 -3.50 -1.53 20.78
CA ASP A 645 -2.19 -2.18 20.70
C ASP A 645 -2.28 -3.60 21.27
N LEU A 646 -2.43 -4.58 20.36
CA LEU A 646 -2.56 -5.99 20.71
C LEU A 646 -1.36 -6.52 21.51
N MET A 647 -0.16 -6.08 21.18
CA MET A 647 1.10 -6.57 21.75
C MET A 647 1.32 -6.00 23.16
N ALA A 648 1.02 -4.71 23.31
CA ALA A 648 1.15 -4.03 24.60
C ALA A 648 -0.04 -4.27 25.54
N ASN A 649 -1.12 -4.91 25.08
CA ASN A 649 -2.41 -5.00 25.79
C ASN A 649 -2.94 -3.64 26.27
N LEU A 650 -2.80 -2.62 25.43
CA LEU A 650 -3.19 -1.24 25.75
C LEU A 650 -4.28 -0.74 24.79
N ILE A 651 -5.22 0.02 25.34
CA ILE A 651 -6.17 0.82 24.58
C ILE A 651 -5.92 2.28 24.91
N LYS A 652 -5.55 3.06 23.89
CA LYS A 652 -5.22 4.47 23.97
C LYS A 652 -6.25 5.28 23.18
N SER A 653 -6.53 6.52 23.55
CA SER A 653 -7.23 7.42 22.63
C SER A 653 -6.38 7.65 21.37
N LYS A 654 -7.05 7.73 20.22
CA LYS A 654 -6.42 8.26 19.02
C LYS A 654 -6.26 9.76 19.19
N SER A 655 -5.03 10.23 19.22
CA SER A 655 -4.69 11.65 19.13
C SER A 655 -4.92 12.17 17.72
#